data_b304a8d1464c39740843f81d33babba3
#
_entry.id   b304a8d1464c39740843f81d33babba3
#
_cell.length_a   1.000
_cell.length_b   1.000
_cell.length_c   1.000
_cell.angle_alpha   90.00
_cell.angle_beta   90.00
_cell.angle_gamma   90.00
#
_symmetry.space_group_name_H-M   'P 1'
#
loop_
_entity.id
_entity.type
_entity.pdbx_description
1 polymer ?
#
loop_
_entity_poly.entity_id
_entity_poly.type
_entity_poly.pdbx_seq_one_letter_code
_entity_poly.pdbx_strand_id
1 'polypeptide(L)'
;MPSSSSPPRGHAEQWRAPEISVPDLLHSPSRSSSSSSASLSRPASSLIASAISWAFPIRGHGVPSKSHRKKSQRRRRVHVMLALLGLLASFFLLNWFMLFRLQDPGDDDGGGGPLHLLSSINPSRHLPSSFKEELRKMGKGKKWKHGIYARMLALAAHALAENKHEPKDLWEEPFIPASAWTPCADQRNWTRSEGNNGYIMITANGGINQQRVAVCNAVVVARLLNSTLVIPSFMYSSVWKDVSQFGDIYQEEHFIEYLSPDIRIVKELPEELQSLDLEAIGSIVTDVDIMKEAKPSFYLKNILPLLHKNKVVHFVGFGNRLAFDPIPFDLQRLRCRCNFHALLFVPKIQEAGALLLRRLRNHAPYHGRLDHSLVGPYYAEPKMGGGNAVKSSRYLALHLRFEIDMVAHSLCEYGGGQEEAEELEAYRKIHFPALTLLKKTRKLPSPAALRSEGLCPLTPEEAVLMLSALGFNRRTRVFVAGANIYGGPSRLAALTSLFPNLVTKEKLLSASEIEPFANFSSQLAALDFIGCTAADAFAMTDSGSQLSSLVSGYRVYYGGGRMPTIRPNKRRLAGIFMKNSTIEWKVFEQRVRKAVRQTKHVFERPKGRSMYRFPRCKECMCVAEEAAAADVVTKTKRKRRH
;
A
#
# COMPACT_ATOMS: atom_id res chain seq x y z
N MET A 1 9.29 -56.10 31.80
CA MET A 1 9.67 -55.52 30.54
C MET A 1 8.46 -55.53 29.61
N PRO A 2 7.93 -54.39 29.31
CA PRO A 2 7.64 -54.01 27.93
C PRO A 2 8.02 -52.54 27.66
N SER A 3 8.36 -52.31 26.41
CA SER A 3 8.88 -51.11 25.79
C SER A 3 7.87 -49.96 25.73
N SER A 4 8.33 -48.77 26.09
CA SER A 4 7.62 -47.49 25.96
C SER A 4 7.76 -46.94 24.55
N SER A 5 6.65 -46.78 23.86
CA SER A 5 6.58 -45.98 22.63
C SER A 5 6.00 -44.59 22.96
N SER A 6 6.82 -43.56 22.80
CA SER A 6 6.42 -42.17 22.92
C SER A 6 5.67 -41.72 21.67
N PRO A 7 4.63 -40.88 21.79
CA PRO A 7 3.95 -40.31 20.63
C PRO A 7 4.76 -39.15 20.03
N PRO A 8 4.66 -38.86 18.71
CA PRO A 8 5.42 -37.82 18.03
C PRO A 8 4.97 -36.44 18.45
N ARG A 9 5.93 -35.58 18.77
CA ARG A 9 5.74 -34.15 19.02
C ARG A 9 5.25 -33.47 17.74
N GLY A 10 4.02 -32.99 17.78
CA GLY A 10 3.49 -32.10 16.77
C GLY A 10 4.21 -30.75 16.81
N HIS A 11 5.02 -30.46 15.81
CA HIS A 11 5.56 -29.14 15.57
C HIS A 11 4.40 -28.17 15.28
N ALA A 12 4.09 -27.29 16.23
CA ALA A 12 3.29 -26.10 15.98
C ALA A 12 4.11 -25.17 15.08
N GLU A 13 3.94 -25.30 13.77
CA GLU A 13 4.48 -24.33 12.80
C GLU A 13 3.89 -22.97 13.09
N GLN A 14 4.72 -22.12 13.65
CA GLN A 14 4.45 -20.73 13.95
C GLN A 14 4.37 -19.98 12.61
N TRP A 15 3.17 -19.70 12.15
CA TRP A 15 2.86 -19.01 10.90
C TRP A 15 3.48 -17.60 10.88
N ARG A 16 4.67 -17.45 10.32
CA ARG A 16 5.23 -16.20 9.87
C ARG A 16 4.80 -15.96 8.42
N ALA A 17 3.73 -15.23 8.21
CA ALA A 17 3.53 -14.62 6.91
C ALA A 17 4.57 -13.51 6.77
N PRO A 18 5.47 -13.53 5.75
CA PRO A 18 6.40 -12.44 5.55
C PRO A 18 5.62 -11.18 5.16
N GLU A 19 5.75 -10.12 5.94
CA GLU A 19 5.47 -8.77 5.46
C GLU A 19 6.63 -8.38 4.56
N ILE A 20 6.59 -8.83 3.33
CA ILE A 20 7.59 -8.43 2.35
C ILE A 20 7.04 -7.20 1.65
N SER A 21 7.44 -6.02 2.14
CA SER A 21 7.50 -4.88 1.24
C SER A 21 8.57 -5.21 0.21
N VAL A 22 8.33 -4.91 -1.05
CA VAL A 22 9.20 -5.29 -2.16
C VAL A 22 10.68 -4.87 -2.02
N PRO A 23 11.08 -3.90 -1.15
CA PRO A 23 12.47 -3.70 -0.75
C PRO A 23 13.12 -4.90 -0.05
N ASP A 24 12.35 -5.81 0.56
CA ASP A 24 12.90 -6.94 1.33
C ASP A 24 13.45 -8.08 0.46
N LEU A 25 13.18 -8.08 -0.85
CA LEU A 25 13.81 -9.00 -1.80
C LEU A 25 15.31 -8.77 -1.98
N LEU A 26 15.84 -7.65 -1.47
CA LEU A 26 17.21 -7.22 -1.72
C LEU A 26 18.14 -7.39 -0.51
N HIS A 27 17.65 -7.88 0.62
CA HIS A 27 18.43 -8.03 1.84
C HIS A 27 18.42 -9.47 2.37
N SER A 28 19.57 -10.17 2.20
CA SER A 28 19.93 -11.32 3.04
C SER A 28 20.69 -10.82 4.29
N PRO A 29 20.48 -11.42 5.47
CA PRO A 29 21.10 -10.93 6.71
C PRO A 29 22.59 -11.28 6.75
N SER A 30 23.45 -10.29 6.81
CA SER A 30 24.85 -10.46 7.23
C SER A 30 24.99 -10.14 8.71
N ARG A 31 25.65 -11.04 9.42
CA ARG A 31 25.99 -10.97 10.85
C ARG A 31 26.88 -9.75 11.16
N SER A 32 26.64 -9.18 12.31
CA SER A 32 27.34 -8.09 12.95
C SER A 32 28.81 -8.36 13.25
N SER A 33 29.66 -7.35 13.10
CA SER A 33 30.76 -7.08 14.01
C SER A 33 31.12 -5.60 13.97
N SER A 34 31.40 -5.09 15.15
CA SER A 34 31.66 -3.72 15.56
C SER A 34 33.00 -3.15 15.06
N SER A 35 33.08 -1.84 14.79
CA SER A 35 33.97 -0.88 15.48
C SER A 35 34.20 0.43 14.72
N SER A 36 34.08 1.51 15.48
CA SER A 36 34.81 2.80 15.52
C SER A 36 35.06 3.68 14.29
N SER A 37 34.46 4.85 14.40
CA SER A 37 34.91 6.24 14.16
C SER A 37 35.96 6.58 13.10
N ALA A 38 35.60 7.50 12.21
CA ALA A 38 36.39 8.71 11.88
C ALA A 38 35.61 9.64 10.96
N SER A 39 35.58 10.90 11.34
CA SER A 39 35.04 12.07 10.61
C SER A 39 35.88 12.41 9.40
N LEU A 40 35.25 12.80 8.29
CA LEU A 40 35.84 13.73 7.32
C LEU A 40 34.80 14.29 6.35
N SER A 41 34.87 15.59 6.21
CA SER A 41 34.10 16.54 5.41
C SER A 41 33.91 16.16 3.92
N ARG A 42 32.71 16.42 3.40
CA ARG A 42 32.31 16.28 1.99
C ARG A 42 32.03 17.62 1.34
N PRO A 43 32.29 17.78 0.05
CA PRO A 43 31.70 18.84 -0.77
C PRO A 43 30.49 18.33 -1.56
N ALA A 44 29.54 19.25 -1.75
CA ALA A 44 28.24 19.07 -2.36
C ALA A 44 28.26 18.64 -3.84
N SER A 45 27.46 17.65 -4.17
CA SER A 45 26.87 17.42 -5.50
C SER A 45 25.90 16.22 -5.41
N SER A 46 24.67 16.44 -4.94
CA SER A 46 23.84 15.36 -4.42
C SER A 46 22.59 14.97 -5.21
N LEU A 47 22.21 15.65 -6.27
CA LEU A 47 20.92 15.35 -6.94
C LEU A 47 20.93 14.15 -7.91
N ILE A 48 22.11 13.64 -8.28
CA ILE A 48 22.22 12.45 -9.15
C ILE A 48 22.62 11.17 -8.38
N ALA A 49 23.12 11.32 -7.16
CA ALA A 49 23.65 10.21 -6.37
C ALA A 49 22.60 9.36 -5.67
N SER A 50 21.39 9.86 -5.46
CA SER A 50 20.32 9.15 -4.70
C SER A 50 19.87 7.83 -5.35
N ALA A 51 20.04 7.67 -6.65
CA ALA A 51 19.64 6.44 -7.35
C ALA A 51 20.70 5.32 -7.30
N ILE A 52 21.96 5.64 -6.98
CA ILE A 52 23.09 4.71 -7.14
C ILE A 52 23.62 4.14 -5.80
N SER A 53 23.30 4.77 -4.68
CA SER A 53 23.90 4.46 -3.37
C SER A 53 23.43 3.18 -2.68
N TRP A 54 22.52 2.44 -3.31
CA TRP A 54 21.94 1.20 -2.73
C TRP A 54 22.78 -0.06 -2.90
N ALA A 55 23.92 0.01 -3.58
CA ALA A 55 24.52 -1.20 -4.14
C ALA A 55 25.81 -1.71 -3.52
N PHE A 56 26.70 -0.98 -2.83
CA PHE A 56 28.01 -1.55 -2.46
C PHE A 56 28.71 -0.94 -1.23
N PRO A 57 29.24 -1.78 -0.33
CA PRO A 57 30.47 -1.52 0.41
C PRO A 57 31.67 -2.16 -0.31
N ILE A 58 32.58 -1.34 -0.79
CA ILE A 58 33.86 -1.81 -1.35
C ILE A 58 34.87 -2.01 -0.23
N ARG A 59 35.33 -3.24 -0.05
CA ARG A 59 36.50 -3.60 0.78
C ARG A 59 37.78 -3.24 0.04
N GLY A 60 38.64 -2.43 0.66
CA GLY A 60 39.99 -2.16 0.18
C GLY A 60 41.01 -3.15 0.74
N HIS A 61 41.95 -3.52 -0.06
CA HIS A 61 43.18 -4.18 0.38
C HIS A 61 44.42 -3.38 -0.04
N GLY A 62 45.35 -3.23 0.94
CA GLY A 62 46.80 -3.22 0.75
C GLY A 62 47.46 -1.96 0.24
N VAL A 63 48.21 -1.32 1.14
CA VAL A 63 49.20 -0.28 0.86
C VAL A 63 50.50 -0.92 0.28
N PRO A 64 51.23 -0.25 -0.67
CA PRO A 64 52.43 0.43 -0.25
C PRO A 64 52.86 1.73 -0.99
N SER A 65 53.58 2.53 -0.25
CA SER A 65 54.61 3.52 -0.53
C SER A 65 54.40 4.72 -1.50
N LYS A 66 54.78 5.86 -0.94
CA LYS A 66 54.74 7.23 -1.44
C LYS A 66 55.86 7.50 -2.48
N SER A 67 55.59 8.22 -3.54
CA SER A 67 56.28 9.44 -4.00
C SER A 67 56.13 9.83 -5.48
N HIS A 68 55.49 9.02 -6.37
CA HIS A 68 55.34 9.38 -7.79
C HIS A 68 53.92 9.70 -8.26
N ARG A 69 52.96 9.86 -7.36
CA ARG A 69 51.51 9.84 -7.68
C ARG A 69 50.87 11.23 -7.96
N LYS A 70 51.51 12.35 -7.63
CA LYS A 70 50.85 13.67 -7.72
C LYS A 70 50.64 14.20 -9.17
N LYS A 71 51.50 13.86 -10.11
CA LYS A 71 51.37 14.32 -11.53
C LYS A 71 50.34 13.49 -12.32
N SER A 72 50.20 12.19 -12.05
CA SER A 72 49.23 11.32 -12.74
C SER A 72 47.79 11.60 -12.33
N GLN A 73 47.55 11.90 -11.04
CA GLN A 73 46.20 12.21 -10.54
C GLN A 73 45.61 13.50 -11.08
N ARG A 74 46.45 14.53 -11.32
CA ARG A 74 45.99 15.81 -11.89
C ARG A 74 45.57 15.64 -13.35
N ARG A 75 46.31 14.87 -14.16
CA ARG A 75 45.92 14.52 -15.54
C ARG A 75 44.65 13.69 -15.61
N ARG A 76 44.47 12.69 -14.76
CA ARG A 76 43.23 11.92 -14.71
C ARG A 76 42.00 12.79 -14.34
N ARG A 77 42.15 13.73 -13.38
CA ARG A 77 41.07 14.65 -13.01
C ARG A 77 40.68 15.58 -14.17
N VAL A 78 41.62 16.04 -14.93
CA VAL A 78 41.37 16.89 -16.11
C VAL A 78 40.64 16.09 -17.21
N HIS A 79 41.04 14.84 -17.46
CA HIS A 79 40.35 14.01 -18.46
C HIS A 79 38.94 13.60 -18.00
N VAL A 80 38.72 13.37 -16.72
CA VAL A 80 37.37 13.10 -16.15
C VAL A 80 36.49 14.35 -16.25
N MET A 81 37.02 15.53 -15.96
CA MET A 81 36.26 16.78 -16.11
C MET A 81 35.92 17.07 -17.57
N LEU A 82 36.86 16.84 -18.53
CA LEU A 82 36.60 16.99 -19.95
C LEU A 82 35.56 15.98 -20.48
N ALA A 83 35.58 14.75 -19.97
CA ALA A 83 34.58 13.74 -20.31
C ALA A 83 33.19 14.09 -19.76
N LEU A 84 33.12 14.64 -18.54
CA LEU A 84 31.86 15.13 -17.94
C LEU A 84 31.30 16.35 -18.68
N LEU A 85 32.16 17.29 -19.09
CA LEU A 85 31.76 18.41 -19.93
C LEU A 85 31.28 17.96 -21.30
N GLY A 86 31.91 16.97 -21.91
CA GLY A 86 31.46 16.37 -23.17
C GLY A 86 30.10 15.70 -23.07
N LEU A 87 29.84 14.98 -21.97
CA LEU A 87 28.54 14.34 -21.67
C LEU A 87 27.44 15.38 -21.43
N LEU A 88 27.76 16.47 -20.72
CA LEU A 88 26.82 17.58 -20.52
C LEU A 88 26.49 18.30 -21.84
N ALA A 89 27.49 18.57 -22.67
CA ALA A 89 27.27 19.16 -23.99
C ALA A 89 26.44 18.25 -24.91
N SER A 90 26.68 16.94 -24.90
CA SER A 90 25.88 15.98 -25.66
C SER A 90 24.45 15.91 -25.15
N PHE A 91 24.22 16.01 -23.84
CA PHE A 91 22.88 16.04 -23.23
C PHE A 91 22.13 17.32 -23.62
N PHE A 92 22.80 18.48 -23.64
CA PHE A 92 22.22 19.74 -24.11
C PHE A 92 21.90 19.73 -25.61
N LEU A 93 22.76 19.13 -26.44
CA LEU A 93 22.53 19.00 -27.89
C LEU A 93 21.37 18.05 -28.20
N LEU A 94 21.23 16.95 -27.45
CA LEU A 94 20.10 16.03 -27.58
C LEU A 94 18.77 16.67 -27.14
N ASN A 95 18.77 17.44 -26.07
CA ASN A 95 17.58 18.19 -25.64
C ASN A 95 17.23 19.30 -26.65
N TRP A 96 18.23 20.02 -27.21
CA TRP A 96 18.03 21.02 -28.26
C TRP A 96 17.44 20.40 -29.53
N PHE A 97 17.93 19.21 -29.92
CA PHE A 97 17.43 18.49 -31.10
C PHE A 97 16.02 17.94 -30.88
N MET A 98 15.67 17.51 -29.67
CA MET A 98 14.30 17.12 -29.32
C MET A 98 13.33 18.31 -29.34
N LEU A 99 13.74 19.47 -28.83
CA LEU A 99 12.94 20.69 -28.88
C LEU A 99 12.72 21.19 -30.32
N PHE A 100 13.71 21.02 -31.21
CA PHE A 100 13.59 21.41 -32.62
C PHE A 100 12.64 20.50 -33.41
N ARG A 101 12.48 19.22 -33.02
CA ARG A 101 11.50 18.30 -33.66
C ARG A 101 10.06 18.51 -33.19
N LEU A 102 9.82 19.32 -32.16
CA LEU A 102 8.49 19.64 -31.64
C LEU A 102 7.93 20.96 -32.22
N GLN A 103 8.63 21.59 -33.17
CA GLN A 103 8.24 22.86 -33.81
C GLN A 103 8.03 22.72 -35.31
N ASP A 104 7.30 21.70 -35.76
CA ASP A 104 6.70 21.70 -37.10
C ASP A 104 5.17 21.79 -36.94
N PRO A 105 4.57 22.91 -37.44
CA PRO A 105 3.11 23.04 -37.52
C PRO A 105 2.67 22.63 -38.92
N GLY A 106 1.82 21.64 -39.01
CA GLY A 106 1.26 21.17 -40.29
C GLY A 106 -0.07 20.45 -40.06
N ASP A 107 -1.11 21.25 -40.17
CA ASP A 107 -2.46 21.04 -40.72
C ASP A 107 -3.26 19.75 -40.53
N ASP A 108 -4.44 20.02 -39.95
CA ASP A 108 -5.83 19.61 -40.31
C ASP A 108 -6.18 18.12 -40.56
N ASP A 109 -7.13 17.70 -39.84
CA ASP A 109 -8.47 17.27 -40.15
C ASP A 109 -8.98 16.08 -39.31
N GLY A 110 -10.02 16.36 -38.58
CA GLY A 110 -11.29 15.68 -38.59
C GLY A 110 -11.36 14.23 -38.09
N GLY A 111 -12.03 14.00 -36.99
CA GLY A 111 -12.61 12.68 -36.81
C GLY A 111 -12.90 12.30 -35.35
N GLY A 112 -14.12 12.61 -34.97
CA GLY A 112 -14.77 12.30 -33.73
C GLY A 112 -14.55 10.90 -33.19
N GLY A 113 -14.49 10.80 -31.87
CA GLY A 113 -14.51 9.57 -31.14
C GLY A 113 -15.78 8.77 -31.27
N PRO A 114 -15.79 7.56 -30.75
CA PRO A 114 -17.02 7.01 -30.22
C PRO A 114 -16.90 6.57 -28.79
N LEU A 115 -17.28 7.45 -27.89
CA LEU A 115 -17.75 7.14 -26.55
C LEU A 115 -19.27 6.97 -26.61
N HIS A 116 -19.74 5.94 -27.27
CA HIS A 116 -21.12 5.47 -27.15
C HIS A 116 -21.21 4.04 -27.69
N LEU A 117 -21.30 3.09 -26.73
CA LEU A 117 -22.00 1.81 -26.93
C LEU A 117 -21.81 0.92 -25.69
N LEU A 118 -22.54 1.20 -24.61
CA LEU A 118 -22.87 0.21 -23.58
C LEU A 118 -24.08 0.68 -22.75
N SER A 119 -25.17 0.96 -23.43
CA SER A 119 -26.50 1.03 -22.81
C SER A 119 -27.44 0.12 -23.58
N SER A 120 -27.66 -1.04 -23.04
CA SER A 120 -28.81 -1.93 -23.20
C SER A 120 -28.38 -3.40 -23.29
N ILE A 121 -28.38 -4.11 -22.17
CA ILE A 121 -28.59 -5.56 -22.17
C ILE A 121 -29.52 -5.89 -21.00
N ASN A 122 -30.68 -6.36 -21.33
CA ASN A 122 -31.75 -6.83 -20.43
C ASN A 122 -31.40 -8.22 -19.88
N PRO A 123 -31.65 -8.54 -18.59
CA PRO A 123 -31.26 -9.81 -18.01
C PRO A 123 -32.39 -10.85 -18.10
N SER A 124 -32.34 -11.76 -19.04
CA SER A 124 -33.06 -13.02 -18.87
C SER A 124 -32.55 -14.15 -19.76
N ARG A 125 -32.27 -15.28 -19.11
CA ARG A 125 -32.24 -16.67 -19.58
C ARG A 125 -31.03 -17.15 -20.39
N HIS A 126 -30.40 -18.22 -19.88
CA HIS A 126 -29.40 -19.13 -20.48
C HIS A 126 -28.04 -18.53 -20.78
N LEU A 127 -26.98 -19.29 -20.42
CA LEU A 127 -25.62 -18.97 -20.89
C LEU A 127 -25.71 -18.74 -22.40
N PRO A 128 -25.53 -17.51 -22.87
CA PRO A 128 -25.62 -17.26 -24.28
C PRO A 128 -24.47 -17.96 -25.00
N SER A 129 -24.75 -18.51 -26.16
CA SER A 129 -23.73 -18.87 -27.16
C SER A 129 -22.72 -17.74 -27.42
N SER A 130 -23.07 -16.49 -27.08
CA SER A 130 -22.20 -15.33 -27.03
C SER A 130 -21.00 -15.47 -26.05
N PHE A 131 -21.12 -16.20 -24.95
CA PHE A 131 -19.98 -16.41 -24.06
C PHE A 131 -18.91 -17.31 -24.69
N LYS A 132 -19.34 -18.35 -25.46
CA LYS A 132 -18.42 -19.12 -26.30
C LYS A 132 -17.83 -18.26 -27.43
N GLU A 133 -18.60 -17.33 -27.95
CA GLU A 133 -18.22 -16.45 -29.04
C GLU A 133 -17.40 -15.25 -28.58
N GLU A 134 -17.63 -14.70 -27.38
CA GLU A 134 -16.75 -13.72 -26.74
C GLU A 134 -15.42 -14.32 -26.33
N LEU A 135 -15.39 -15.53 -25.75
CA LEU A 135 -14.15 -16.29 -25.54
C LEU A 135 -13.41 -16.56 -26.85
N ARG A 136 -14.13 -16.75 -27.96
CA ARG A 136 -13.57 -16.99 -29.29
C ARG A 136 -13.15 -15.70 -30.01
N LYS A 137 -13.86 -14.57 -29.79
CA LYS A 137 -13.48 -13.22 -30.26
C LYS A 137 -12.32 -12.64 -29.48
N MET A 138 -12.21 -12.93 -28.17
CA MET A 138 -11.05 -12.57 -27.34
C MET A 138 -9.77 -13.28 -27.80
N GLY A 139 -9.87 -14.41 -28.52
CA GLY A 139 -8.71 -15.14 -29.08
C GLY A 139 -8.11 -14.52 -30.35
N LYS A 140 -8.68 -13.45 -30.91
CA LYS A 140 -8.18 -12.82 -32.16
C LYS A 140 -7.50 -11.46 -31.96
N GLY A 141 -7.57 -10.88 -30.78
CA GLY A 141 -6.83 -9.65 -30.43
C GLY A 141 -5.71 -9.94 -29.45
N LYS A 142 -4.48 -9.52 -29.73
CA LYS A 142 -3.22 -9.74 -28.97
C LYS A 142 -3.26 -11.01 -28.12
N LYS A 143 -2.59 -12.05 -28.53
CA LYS A 143 -2.56 -13.40 -27.91
C LYS A 143 -2.02 -13.38 -26.46
N TRP A 144 -2.78 -12.82 -25.54
CA TRP A 144 -2.62 -13.19 -24.15
C TRP A 144 -3.05 -14.65 -24.01
N LYS A 145 -2.19 -15.51 -23.48
CA LYS A 145 -2.57 -16.90 -23.21
C LYS A 145 -3.63 -16.96 -22.10
N HIS A 146 -4.85 -16.51 -22.38
CA HIS A 146 -6.04 -16.71 -21.55
C HIS A 146 -6.31 -18.19 -21.25
N GLY A 147 -5.63 -19.08 -21.98
CA GLY A 147 -5.75 -20.52 -21.85
C GLY A 147 -5.40 -21.11 -20.49
N ILE A 148 -4.55 -20.44 -19.68
CA ILE A 148 -4.10 -21.04 -18.42
C ILE A 148 -5.25 -21.25 -17.43
N TYR A 149 -6.21 -20.33 -17.34
CA TYR A 149 -7.35 -20.40 -16.43
C TYR A 149 -8.69 -20.68 -17.09
N ALA A 150 -8.76 -20.85 -18.41
CA ALA A 150 -10.03 -20.99 -19.15
C ALA A 150 -10.91 -22.12 -18.60
N ARG A 151 -10.33 -23.30 -18.34
CA ARG A 151 -11.02 -24.43 -17.73
C ARG A 151 -11.59 -24.09 -16.34
N MET A 152 -10.78 -23.48 -15.50
CA MET A 152 -11.21 -23.14 -14.12
C MET A 152 -12.26 -22.03 -14.11
N LEU A 153 -12.17 -21.06 -15.01
CA LEU A 153 -13.19 -20.01 -15.17
C LEU A 153 -14.54 -20.60 -15.65
N ALA A 154 -14.51 -21.57 -16.55
CA ALA A 154 -15.71 -22.28 -16.97
C ALA A 154 -16.35 -23.09 -15.81
N LEU A 155 -15.54 -23.79 -15.02
CA LEU A 155 -16.02 -24.50 -13.83
C LEU A 155 -16.56 -23.54 -12.77
N ALA A 156 -15.91 -22.38 -12.58
CA ALA A 156 -16.39 -21.33 -11.69
C ALA A 156 -17.75 -20.77 -12.16
N ALA A 157 -17.89 -20.52 -13.46
CA ALA A 157 -19.16 -20.03 -14.03
C ALA A 157 -20.31 -21.00 -13.77
N HIS A 158 -20.09 -22.30 -13.95
CA HIS A 158 -21.07 -23.35 -13.65
C HIS A 158 -21.41 -23.37 -12.16
N ALA A 159 -20.40 -23.41 -11.29
CA ALA A 159 -20.60 -23.42 -9.84
C ALA A 159 -21.36 -22.17 -9.34
N LEU A 160 -21.07 -20.98 -9.91
CA LEU A 160 -21.78 -19.75 -9.59
C LEU A 160 -23.23 -19.71 -10.09
N ALA A 161 -23.54 -20.42 -11.18
CA ALA A 161 -24.91 -20.56 -11.68
C ALA A 161 -25.77 -21.43 -10.75
N GLU A 162 -25.16 -22.48 -10.17
CA GLU A 162 -25.83 -23.39 -9.23
C GLU A 162 -25.93 -22.79 -7.81
N ASN A 163 -24.96 -21.98 -7.39
CA ASN A 163 -24.89 -21.46 -6.04
C ASN A 163 -25.83 -20.27 -5.83
N LYS A 164 -26.98 -20.53 -5.19
CA LYS A 164 -28.00 -19.50 -4.91
C LYS A 164 -27.75 -18.74 -3.59
N HIS A 165 -27.00 -19.32 -2.67
CA HIS A 165 -26.81 -18.77 -1.32
C HIS A 165 -25.33 -18.61 -0.96
N GLU A 166 -24.97 -17.43 -0.49
CA GLU A 166 -23.63 -17.15 0.04
C GLU A 166 -23.47 -17.69 1.46
N PRO A 167 -22.31 -18.28 1.81
CA PRO A 167 -22.02 -18.66 3.19
C PRO A 167 -22.06 -17.43 4.11
N LYS A 168 -22.67 -17.55 5.27
CA LYS A 168 -22.80 -16.45 6.24
C LYS A 168 -21.44 -15.94 6.73
N ASP A 169 -20.47 -16.83 6.89
CA ASP A 169 -19.12 -16.55 7.38
C ASP A 169 -18.28 -15.66 6.44
N LEU A 170 -18.76 -15.37 5.21
CA LEU A 170 -18.13 -14.38 4.32
C LEU A 170 -18.38 -12.95 4.78
N TRP A 171 -19.48 -12.72 5.48
CA TRP A 171 -19.98 -11.39 5.83
C TRP A 171 -19.86 -11.09 7.34
N GLU A 172 -19.40 -12.05 8.12
CA GLU A 172 -19.29 -11.94 9.57
C GLU A 172 -17.85 -12.24 10.01
N GLU A 173 -17.29 -11.41 10.86
CA GLU A 173 -16.10 -11.83 11.61
C GLU A 173 -16.50 -12.92 12.59
N PRO A 174 -15.80 -14.07 12.60
CA PRO A 174 -16.25 -15.22 13.37
C PRO A 174 -16.06 -15.09 14.89
N PHE A 175 -15.74 -13.88 15.46
CA PHE A 175 -15.19 -13.81 16.81
C PHE A 175 -15.82 -12.75 17.70
N ILE A 176 -16.57 -13.23 18.69
CA ILE A 176 -17.01 -12.47 19.86
C ILE A 176 -15.86 -11.70 20.54
N PRO A 177 -14.62 -12.26 20.74
CA PRO A 177 -13.51 -11.52 21.32
C PRO A 177 -13.04 -10.30 20.52
N ALA A 178 -13.37 -10.19 19.24
CA ALA A 178 -13.00 -9.02 18.43
C ALA A 178 -13.75 -7.76 18.87
N SER A 179 -15.00 -7.88 19.31
CA SER A 179 -15.82 -6.77 19.79
C SER A 179 -15.39 -6.23 21.15
N ALA A 180 -14.60 -6.99 21.90
CA ALA A 180 -14.05 -6.56 23.18
C ALA A 180 -12.94 -5.50 23.04
N TRP A 181 -12.36 -5.35 21.86
CA TRP A 181 -11.35 -4.35 21.57
C TRP A 181 -12.01 -3.05 21.10
N THR A 182 -11.80 -1.97 21.84
CA THR A 182 -12.35 -0.63 21.55
C THR A 182 -11.23 0.38 21.32
N PRO A 183 -11.41 1.37 20.42
CA PRO A 183 -10.44 2.46 20.25
C PRO A 183 -10.17 3.19 21.56
N CYS A 184 -8.89 3.44 21.90
CA CYS A 184 -8.50 4.22 23.06
C CYS A 184 -7.20 5.03 22.85
N ALA A 185 -6.77 5.22 21.62
CA ALA A 185 -5.58 6.00 21.31
C ALA A 185 -5.73 7.50 21.60
N ASP A 186 -6.95 7.98 21.75
CA ASP A 186 -7.30 9.35 22.11
C ASP A 186 -6.98 9.72 23.58
N GLN A 187 -6.79 8.72 24.45
CA GLN A 187 -6.34 8.94 25.82
C GLN A 187 -4.92 9.49 25.86
N ARG A 188 -4.72 10.60 26.59
CA ARG A 188 -3.42 11.27 26.74
C ARG A 188 -2.97 11.22 28.19
N ASN A 189 -1.74 10.74 28.40
CA ASN A 189 -1.15 10.58 29.73
C ASN A 189 0.11 11.42 29.90
N TRP A 190 0.33 12.42 29.05
CA TRP A 190 1.52 13.28 29.08
C TRP A 190 1.20 14.76 28.85
N THR A 191 2.12 15.62 29.23
CA THR A 191 2.07 17.04 28.93
C THR A 191 2.47 17.31 27.48
N ARG A 192 1.96 18.41 26.93
CA ARG A 192 2.35 18.90 25.61
C ARG A 192 3.86 19.06 25.47
N SER A 193 4.40 18.76 24.30
CA SER A 193 5.77 19.14 23.94
C SER A 193 5.83 20.63 23.64
N GLU A 194 6.81 21.34 24.20
CA GLU A 194 7.01 22.77 23.95
C GLU A 194 7.50 23.06 22.53
N GLY A 195 8.20 22.10 21.92
CA GLY A 195 8.73 22.22 20.57
C GLY A 195 9.95 23.13 20.45
N ASN A 196 10.74 23.30 21.54
CA ASN A 196 11.78 24.33 21.66
C ASN A 196 13.09 24.00 20.97
N ASN A 197 13.32 22.75 20.58
CA ASN A 197 14.61 22.33 20.01
C ASN A 197 14.82 22.75 18.55
N GLY A 198 13.77 23.26 17.89
CA GLY A 198 13.80 23.70 16.51
C GLY A 198 12.65 23.12 15.69
N TYR A 199 12.78 23.18 14.37
CA TYR A 199 11.71 22.83 13.43
C TYR A 199 12.06 21.60 12.62
N ILE A 200 11.08 20.71 12.47
CA ILE A 200 11.17 19.56 11.58
C ILE A 200 10.25 19.78 10.38
N MET A 201 10.83 19.71 9.19
CA MET A 201 10.13 19.65 7.92
C MET A 201 10.19 18.23 7.38
N ILE A 202 9.18 17.80 6.64
CA ILE A 202 9.18 16.53 5.93
C ILE A 202 8.57 16.71 4.54
N THR A 203 9.26 16.19 3.53
CA THR A 203 8.71 16.03 2.18
C THR A 203 8.59 14.54 1.88
N ALA A 204 7.36 14.03 1.96
CA ALA A 204 7.07 12.61 1.83
C ALA A 204 6.96 12.19 0.36
N ASN A 205 7.52 11.04 0.02
CA ASN A 205 7.41 10.45 -1.31
C ASN A 205 6.35 9.33 -1.37
N GLY A 206 6.13 8.80 -2.58
CA GLY A 206 5.20 7.69 -2.83
C GLY A 206 3.75 8.15 -3.00
N GLY A 207 2.81 7.22 -2.98
CA GLY A 207 1.38 7.54 -3.04
C GLY A 207 0.80 7.87 -1.66
N ILE A 208 -0.46 8.30 -1.63
CA ILE A 208 -1.18 8.77 -0.43
C ILE A 208 -0.99 7.87 0.82
N ASN A 209 -0.93 6.55 0.63
CA ASN A 209 -0.83 5.62 1.76
C ASN A 209 0.57 5.62 2.39
N GLN A 210 1.64 5.79 1.60
CA GLN A 210 3.00 5.98 2.09
C GLN A 210 3.15 7.35 2.75
N GLN A 211 2.62 8.39 2.12
CA GLN A 211 2.60 9.76 2.65
C GLN A 211 1.90 9.80 4.02
N ARG A 212 0.73 9.16 4.16
CA ARG A 212 0.01 9.05 5.44
C ARG A 212 0.87 8.43 6.55
N VAL A 213 1.59 7.34 6.24
CA VAL A 213 2.51 6.70 7.21
C VAL A 213 3.68 7.62 7.55
N ALA A 214 4.23 8.32 6.55
CA ALA A 214 5.33 9.28 6.76
C ALA A 214 4.90 10.44 7.68
N VAL A 215 3.71 11.00 7.47
CA VAL A 215 3.12 12.04 8.35
C VAL A 215 3.02 11.55 9.79
N CYS A 216 2.44 10.36 10.01
CA CYS A 216 2.31 9.81 11.36
C CYS A 216 3.66 9.58 12.04
N ASN A 217 4.68 9.18 11.28
CA ASN A 217 6.03 8.99 11.80
C ASN A 217 6.72 10.34 12.07
N ALA A 218 6.49 11.36 11.23
CA ALA A 218 7.00 12.71 11.47
C ALA A 218 6.48 13.31 12.78
N VAL A 219 5.17 13.14 13.07
CA VAL A 219 4.57 13.54 14.35
C VAL A 219 5.30 12.89 15.55
N VAL A 220 5.62 11.60 15.42
CA VAL A 220 6.34 10.87 16.48
C VAL A 220 7.79 11.35 16.61
N VAL A 221 8.48 11.60 15.50
CA VAL A 221 9.85 12.12 15.50
C VAL A 221 9.89 13.54 16.12
N ALA A 222 8.94 14.40 15.75
CA ALA A 222 8.83 15.74 16.33
C ALA A 222 8.63 15.68 17.85
N ARG A 223 7.74 14.79 18.34
CA ARG A 223 7.55 14.58 19.78
C ARG A 223 8.82 14.05 20.46
N LEU A 224 9.48 13.05 19.86
CA LEU A 224 10.69 12.45 20.38
C LEU A 224 11.82 13.48 20.55
N LEU A 225 11.93 14.42 19.60
CA LEU A 225 12.98 15.43 19.58
C LEU A 225 12.59 16.74 20.29
N ASN A 226 11.39 16.83 20.89
CA ASN A 226 10.84 18.06 21.45
C ASN A 226 10.96 19.25 20.47
N SER A 227 10.52 19.02 19.22
CA SER A 227 10.60 19.99 18.13
C SER A 227 9.22 20.37 17.61
N THR A 228 9.13 21.51 16.95
CA THR A 228 7.94 21.96 16.24
C THR A 228 7.90 21.29 14.87
N LEU A 229 6.75 20.70 14.51
CA LEU A 229 6.54 20.13 13.18
C LEU A 229 5.96 21.20 12.25
N VAL A 230 6.56 21.38 11.08
CA VAL A 230 5.95 22.12 9.98
C VAL A 230 4.99 21.18 9.24
N ILE A 231 3.86 21.68 8.75
CA ILE A 231 2.90 20.87 7.97
C ILE A 231 3.67 20.09 6.90
N PRO A 232 3.51 18.76 6.82
CA PRO A 232 4.20 17.92 5.84
C PRO A 232 3.86 18.30 4.39
N SER A 233 4.87 18.30 3.52
CA SER A 233 4.70 18.44 2.07
C SER A 233 4.83 17.08 1.37
N PHE A 234 4.33 17.01 0.13
CA PHE A 234 4.35 15.80 -0.67
C PHE A 234 5.17 16.00 -1.94
N MET A 235 6.05 15.04 -2.23
CA MET A 235 6.85 15.06 -3.46
C MET A 235 5.98 14.71 -4.67
N TYR A 236 6.18 15.44 -5.75
CA TYR A 236 5.67 15.00 -7.04
C TYR A 236 6.22 13.61 -7.39
N SER A 237 5.35 12.73 -7.80
CA SER A 237 5.71 11.38 -8.25
C SER A 237 5.46 11.22 -9.74
N SER A 238 6.51 10.92 -10.51
CA SER A 238 6.38 10.62 -11.95
C SER A 238 5.55 9.35 -12.23
N VAL A 239 5.43 8.46 -11.25
CA VAL A 239 4.60 7.24 -11.33
C VAL A 239 3.13 7.59 -11.16
N TRP A 240 2.80 8.42 -10.17
CA TRP A 240 1.42 8.76 -9.82
C TRP A 240 0.92 10.04 -10.50
N LYS A 241 1.84 10.88 -11.01
CA LYS A 241 1.55 12.16 -11.67
C LYS A 241 0.62 13.06 -10.85
N ASP A 242 0.93 13.18 -9.55
CA ASP A 242 0.09 13.89 -8.59
C ASP A 242 0.85 15.07 -7.98
N VAL A 243 0.19 16.21 -7.94
CA VAL A 243 0.71 17.46 -7.37
C VAL A 243 0.04 17.86 -6.05
N SER A 244 -0.93 17.03 -5.58
CA SER A 244 -1.68 17.32 -4.34
C SER A 244 -0.73 17.47 -3.17
N GLN A 245 -0.96 18.48 -2.34
CA GLN A 245 -0.28 18.73 -1.10
C GLN A 245 -1.14 18.28 0.10
N PHE A 246 -0.64 18.48 1.32
CA PHE A 246 -1.30 18.03 2.54
C PHE A 246 -2.73 18.57 2.65
N GLY A 247 -2.93 19.89 2.46
CA GLY A 247 -4.22 20.55 2.54
C GLY A 247 -5.21 20.20 1.44
N ASP A 248 -4.76 19.60 0.33
CA ASP A 248 -5.64 19.09 -0.73
C ASP A 248 -6.28 17.74 -0.36
N ILE A 249 -5.73 17.06 0.63
CA ILE A 249 -6.12 15.70 1.04
C ILE A 249 -6.64 15.66 2.46
N TYR A 250 -5.97 16.35 3.40
CA TYR A 250 -6.28 16.32 4.83
C TYR A 250 -6.60 17.71 5.36
N GLN A 251 -7.50 17.79 6.34
CA GLN A 251 -7.90 19.03 7.02
C GLN A 251 -6.76 19.52 7.91
N GLU A 252 -6.09 20.60 7.51
CA GLU A 252 -4.92 21.15 8.22
C GLU A 252 -5.27 21.67 9.60
N GLU A 253 -6.34 22.47 9.71
CA GLU A 253 -6.79 23.04 10.97
C GLU A 253 -7.12 21.93 11.97
N HIS A 254 -7.89 20.93 11.55
CA HIS A 254 -8.21 19.78 12.40
C HIS A 254 -6.94 19.01 12.82
N PHE A 255 -5.99 18.81 11.91
CA PHE A 255 -4.74 18.13 12.20
C PHE A 255 -3.91 18.88 13.25
N ILE A 256 -3.78 20.20 13.11
CA ILE A 256 -3.06 21.08 14.05
C ILE A 256 -3.77 21.09 15.41
N GLU A 257 -5.07 21.35 15.42
CA GLU A 257 -5.86 21.46 16.64
C GLU A 257 -5.90 20.14 17.42
N TYR A 258 -6.20 19.04 16.73
CA TYR A 258 -6.31 17.73 17.36
C TYR A 258 -5.01 17.24 18.00
N LEU A 259 -3.86 17.53 17.38
CA LEU A 259 -2.54 17.16 17.89
C LEU A 259 -1.90 18.23 18.78
N SER A 260 -2.49 19.40 18.91
CA SER A 260 -1.96 20.50 19.75
C SER A 260 -1.66 20.11 21.21
N PRO A 261 -2.42 19.19 21.86
CA PRO A 261 -2.06 18.71 23.21
C PRO A 261 -0.84 17.78 23.24
N ASP A 262 -0.38 17.29 22.09
CA ASP A 262 0.75 16.37 21.99
C ASP A 262 2.03 17.06 21.53
N ILE A 263 1.96 17.85 20.44
CA ILE A 263 3.09 18.53 19.82
C ILE A 263 2.69 19.92 19.32
N ARG A 264 3.68 20.78 19.12
CA ARG A 264 3.49 22.04 18.41
C ARG A 264 3.59 21.80 16.91
N ILE A 265 2.61 22.29 16.15
CA ILE A 265 2.57 22.24 14.70
C ILE A 265 2.36 23.66 14.17
N VAL A 266 3.06 24.01 13.08
CA VAL A 266 2.93 25.29 12.38
C VAL A 266 2.72 25.03 10.89
N LYS A 267 2.09 25.97 10.19
CA LYS A 267 1.87 25.85 8.75
C LYS A 267 3.18 26.06 7.98
N GLU A 268 3.98 27.03 8.40
CA GLU A 268 5.22 27.44 7.74
C GLU A 268 6.31 27.71 8.78
N LEU A 269 7.56 27.76 8.31
CA LEU A 269 8.68 28.21 9.13
C LEU A 269 8.53 29.70 9.46
N PRO A 270 9.07 30.17 10.61
CA PRO A 270 9.26 31.60 10.86
C PRO A 270 10.08 32.26 9.74
N GLU A 271 9.79 33.52 9.46
CA GLU A 271 10.40 34.28 8.34
C GLU A 271 11.94 34.24 8.39
N GLU A 272 12.53 34.32 9.58
CA GLU A 272 13.98 34.29 9.78
C GLU A 272 14.63 32.97 9.35
N LEU A 273 13.85 31.88 9.34
CA LEU A 273 14.32 30.55 8.98
C LEU A 273 13.96 30.16 7.54
N GLN A 274 13.05 30.88 6.88
CA GLN A 274 12.68 30.61 5.49
C GLN A 274 13.79 30.92 4.50
N SER A 275 14.64 31.91 4.80
CA SER A 275 15.77 32.33 3.97
C SER A 275 17.00 31.41 4.07
N LEU A 276 17.00 30.42 4.96
CA LEU A 276 18.14 29.52 5.14
C LEU A 276 18.35 28.57 3.96
N ASP A 277 19.55 28.53 3.43
CA ASP A 277 19.96 27.46 2.52
C ASP A 277 20.20 26.17 3.30
N LEU A 278 19.16 25.35 3.40
CA LEU A 278 19.16 24.11 4.18
C LEU A 278 20.16 23.07 3.64
N GLU A 279 20.52 23.12 2.36
CA GLU A 279 21.53 22.24 1.78
C GLU A 279 22.94 22.71 2.20
N ALA A 280 23.23 24.01 2.08
CA ALA A 280 24.52 24.58 2.45
C ALA A 280 24.87 24.38 3.93
N ILE A 281 23.89 24.49 4.84
CA ILE A 281 24.12 24.26 6.28
C ILE A 281 24.05 22.77 6.68
N GLY A 282 23.79 21.85 5.73
CA GLY A 282 23.71 20.42 5.96
C GLY A 282 22.49 19.97 6.77
N SER A 283 21.37 20.69 6.66
CA SER A 283 20.11 20.40 7.34
C SER A 283 19.20 19.46 6.56
N ILE A 284 19.55 19.09 5.32
CA ILE A 284 18.80 18.13 4.53
C ILE A 284 19.23 16.72 4.91
N VAL A 285 18.25 15.90 5.30
CA VAL A 285 18.41 14.50 5.64
C VAL A 285 17.58 13.66 4.67
N THR A 286 18.25 12.77 3.94
CA THR A 286 17.61 11.94 2.92
C THR A 286 17.41 10.50 3.40
N ASP A 287 16.70 9.70 2.63
CA ASP A 287 16.49 8.29 2.91
C ASP A 287 17.78 7.43 2.83
N VAL A 288 18.87 7.99 2.32
CA VAL A 288 20.22 7.38 2.33
C VAL A 288 20.89 7.54 3.70
N ASP A 289 20.60 8.63 4.40
CA ASP A 289 21.23 8.98 5.67
C ASP A 289 20.60 8.24 6.85
N ILE A 290 19.37 7.76 6.70
CA ILE A 290 18.65 7.02 7.74
C ILE A 290 18.41 5.57 7.30
N MET A 291 18.87 4.62 8.11
CA MET A 291 18.54 3.21 7.89
C MET A 291 17.06 2.97 8.07
N LYS A 292 16.48 2.06 7.26
CA LYS A 292 15.05 1.71 7.27
C LYS A 292 14.51 1.37 8.69
N GLU A 293 15.35 0.82 9.54
CA GLU A 293 14.99 0.37 10.89
C GLU A 293 15.74 1.18 11.97
N ALA A 294 16.01 2.47 11.71
CA ALA A 294 16.65 3.34 12.67
C ALA A 294 15.83 3.40 13.97
N LYS A 295 16.49 3.13 15.10
CA LYS A 295 15.88 3.17 16.43
C LYS A 295 15.70 4.61 16.91
N PRO A 296 14.82 4.88 17.90
CA PRO A 296 14.70 6.21 18.52
C PRO A 296 16.04 6.81 18.95
N SER A 297 16.96 5.98 19.44
CA SER A 297 18.31 6.42 19.81
C SER A 297 19.15 7.01 18.67
N PHE A 298 18.88 6.62 17.43
CA PHE A 298 19.53 7.21 16.26
C PHE A 298 19.13 8.68 16.11
N TYR A 299 17.85 8.98 16.22
CA TYR A 299 17.34 10.36 16.11
C TYR A 299 17.89 11.25 17.22
N LEU A 300 17.94 10.74 18.46
CA LEU A 300 18.51 11.47 19.59
C LEU A 300 20.02 11.72 19.47
N LYS A 301 20.77 10.78 18.87
CA LYS A 301 22.22 10.89 18.76
C LYS A 301 22.67 11.68 17.52
N ASN A 302 21.94 11.60 16.40
CA ASN A 302 22.39 12.15 15.13
C ASN A 302 21.55 13.33 14.66
N ILE A 303 20.23 13.31 14.89
CA ILE A 303 19.33 14.35 14.40
C ILE A 303 19.17 15.48 15.41
N LEU A 304 19.05 15.17 16.70
CA LEU A 304 18.88 16.20 17.73
C LEU A 304 20.04 17.18 17.80
N PRO A 305 21.34 16.77 17.74
CA PRO A 305 22.43 17.72 17.68
C PRO A 305 22.41 18.61 16.44
N LEU A 306 22.01 18.04 15.27
CA LEU A 306 21.85 18.80 14.03
C LEU A 306 20.74 19.85 14.17
N LEU A 307 19.61 19.46 14.77
CA LEU A 307 18.49 20.34 15.04
C LEU A 307 18.87 21.49 15.99
N HIS A 308 19.62 21.21 17.06
CA HIS A 308 20.11 22.25 17.97
C HIS A 308 21.05 23.24 17.28
N LYS A 309 21.92 22.74 16.40
CA LYS A 309 22.90 23.57 15.67
C LYS A 309 22.21 24.45 14.64
N ASN A 310 21.36 23.87 13.79
CA ASN A 310 20.83 24.53 12.58
C ASN A 310 19.40 25.05 12.75
N LYS A 311 18.73 24.73 13.86
CA LYS A 311 17.33 25.08 14.17
C LYS A 311 16.28 24.47 13.26
N VAL A 312 16.62 24.01 12.05
CA VAL A 312 15.75 23.36 11.09
C VAL A 312 16.38 22.07 10.61
N VAL A 313 15.62 21.00 10.51
CA VAL A 313 15.99 19.74 9.83
C VAL A 313 14.90 19.37 8.86
N HIS A 314 15.26 19.16 7.61
CA HIS A 314 14.34 18.79 6.53
C HIS A 314 14.59 17.34 6.09
N PHE A 315 13.61 16.47 6.34
CA PHE A 315 13.62 15.10 5.86
C PHE A 315 13.02 15.05 4.44
N VAL A 316 13.81 14.66 3.45
CA VAL A 316 13.42 14.66 2.02
C VAL A 316 13.36 13.23 1.47
N GLY A 317 12.28 12.91 0.75
CA GLY A 317 12.13 11.61 0.08
C GLY A 317 11.67 10.48 0.99
N PHE A 318 11.12 10.79 2.14
CA PHE A 318 10.62 9.79 3.09
C PHE A 318 9.20 9.35 2.76
N GLY A 319 9.04 8.03 2.47
CA GLY A 319 7.75 7.36 2.50
C GLY A 319 7.53 6.73 3.87
N ASN A 320 7.91 5.47 4.04
CA ASN A 320 7.73 4.72 5.28
C ASN A 320 9.01 4.53 6.12
N ARG A 321 10.12 5.19 5.76
CA ARG A 321 11.43 4.96 6.41
C ARG A 321 11.58 5.54 7.80
N LEU A 322 10.75 6.50 8.17
CA LEU A 322 10.69 6.98 9.55
C LEU A 322 10.00 5.97 10.49
N ALA A 323 9.53 4.83 9.97
CA ALA A 323 8.98 3.77 10.79
C ALA A 323 10.10 3.08 11.57
N PHE A 324 10.01 3.12 12.88
CA PHE A 324 10.90 2.44 13.79
C PHE A 324 10.07 1.72 14.86
N ASP A 325 10.27 0.42 14.94
CA ASP A 325 9.66 -0.44 15.94
C ASP A 325 10.75 -1.31 16.59
N PRO A 326 10.70 -1.56 17.91
CA PRO A 326 9.73 -1.02 18.86
C PRO A 326 10.03 0.44 19.25
N ILE A 327 8.97 1.22 19.47
CA ILE A 327 9.03 2.57 20.02
C ILE A 327 8.36 2.60 21.41
N PRO A 328 8.66 3.60 22.27
CA PRO A 328 8.00 3.77 23.56
C PRO A 328 6.47 3.77 23.43
N PHE A 329 5.80 3.25 24.44
CA PHE A 329 4.35 3.05 24.49
C PHE A 329 3.57 4.31 24.09
N ASP A 330 3.89 5.46 24.71
CA ASP A 330 3.16 6.69 24.48
C ASP A 330 3.39 7.26 23.07
N LEU A 331 4.60 7.12 22.53
CA LEU A 331 4.91 7.47 21.14
C LEU A 331 4.15 6.58 20.15
N GLN A 332 4.02 5.29 20.45
CA GLN A 332 3.20 4.39 19.64
C GLN A 332 1.72 4.78 19.71
N ARG A 333 1.23 5.18 20.89
CA ARG A 333 -0.14 5.68 21.08
C ARG A 333 -0.37 6.97 20.29
N LEU A 334 0.59 7.89 20.29
CA LEU A 334 0.57 9.10 19.48
C LEU A 334 0.48 8.77 17.97
N ARG A 335 1.25 7.80 17.52
CA ARG A 335 1.20 7.33 16.12
C ARG A 335 -0.18 6.76 15.74
N CYS A 336 -0.81 5.98 16.63
CA CYS A 336 -2.18 5.52 16.46
C CYS A 336 -3.15 6.70 16.39
N ARG A 337 -3.03 7.65 17.33
CA ARG A 337 -3.87 8.85 17.39
C ARG A 337 -3.77 9.67 16.11
N CYS A 338 -2.56 9.90 15.63
CA CYS A 338 -2.35 10.60 14.36
C CYS A 338 -3.05 9.88 13.20
N ASN A 339 -2.83 8.56 13.05
CA ASN A 339 -3.39 7.81 11.93
C ASN A 339 -4.92 7.73 11.95
N PHE A 340 -5.52 7.50 13.11
CA PHE A 340 -6.94 7.19 13.18
C PHE A 340 -7.82 8.40 13.47
N HIS A 341 -7.30 9.45 14.12
CA HIS A 341 -8.12 10.58 14.56
C HIS A 341 -7.70 11.92 13.94
N ALA A 342 -6.38 12.18 13.77
CA ALA A 342 -5.93 13.49 13.30
C ALA A 342 -6.01 13.66 11.77
N LEU A 343 -5.83 12.59 11.00
CA LEU A 343 -5.81 12.65 9.53
C LEU A 343 -7.22 12.42 8.96
N LEU A 344 -8.05 13.44 8.99
CA LEU A 344 -9.36 13.46 8.34
C LEU A 344 -9.24 14.01 6.92
N PHE A 345 -9.99 13.44 5.98
CA PHE A 345 -10.04 13.93 4.61
C PHE A 345 -10.71 15.30 4.53
N VAL A 346 -10.32 16.12 3.56
CA VAL A 346 -10.96 17.42 3.30
C VAL A 346 -12.43 17.25 2.89
N PRO A 347 -13.29 18.27 3.09
CA PRO A 347 -14.74 18.22 2.79
C PRO A 347 -15.03 17.70 1.38
N LYS A 348 -14.33 18.19 0.36
CA LYS A 348 -14.47 17.75 -1.03
C LYS A 348 -14.37 16.21 -1.20
N ILE A 349 -13.37 15.58 -0.53
CA ILE A 349 -13.19 14.13 -0.57
C ILE A 349 -14.26 13.42 0.27
N GLN A 350 -14.64 13.98 1.41
CA GLN A 350 -15.67 13.43 2.29
C GLN A 350 -17.05 13.42 1.60
N GLU A 351 -17.42 14.49 0.92
CA GLU A 351 -18.68 14.60 0.16
C GLU A 351 -18.77 13.57 -0.97
N ALA A 352 -17.74 13.51 -1.81
CA ALA A 352 -17.67 12.52 -2.88
C ALA A 352 -17.64 11.08 -2.33
N GLY A 353 -16.94 10.87 -1.21
CA GLY A 353 -16.91 9.60 -0.50
C GLY A 353 -18.28 9.20 0.05
N ALA A 354 -19.01 10.14 0.65
CA ALA A 354 -20.38 9.92 1.16
C ALA A 354 -21.35 9.54 0.02
N LEU A 355 -21.24 10.24 -1.11
CA LEU A 355 -22.02 9.93 -2.30
C LEU A 355 -21.70 8.53 -2.85
N LEU A 356 -20.40 8.18 -2.92
CA LEU A 356 -19.93 6.85 -3.31
C LEU A 356 -20.52 5.77 -2.40
N LEU A 357 -20.47 5.95 -1.09
CA LEU A 357 -21.01 4.99 -0.11
C LEU A 357 -22.53 4.85 -0.21
N ARG A 358 -23.26 5.96 -0.38
CA ARG A 358 -24.72 5.91 -0.59
C ARG A 358 -25.08 5.06 -1.81
N ARG A 359 -24.38 5.25 -2.93
CA ARG A 359 -24.62 4.47 -4.17
C ARG A 359 -24.18 3.02 -4.03
N LEU A 360 -23.08 2.75 -3.30
CA LEU A 360 -22.63 1.38 -3.01
C LEU A 360 -23.63 0.59 -2.18
N ARG A 361 -24.25 1.23 -1.20
CA ARG A 361 -25.18 0.59 -0.25
C ARG A 361 -26.64 0.69 -0.63
N ASN A 362 -27.00 1.26 -1.81
CA ASN A 362 -28.38 1.55 -2.19
C ASN A 362 -29.16 2.29 -1.08
N HIS A 363 -28.54 3.34 -0.54
CA HIS A 363 -29.12 4.15 0.55
C HIS A 363 -29.34 3.39 1.88
N ALA A 364 -28.61 2.33 2.11
CA ALA A 364 -28.63 1.59 3.37
C ALA A 364 -28.00 2.36 4.54
N PRO A 365 -28.25 1.94 5.78
CA PRO A 365 -27.88 2.68 6.97
C PRO A 365 -26.37 2.84 7.16
N TYR A 366 -26.04 3.84 7.93
CA TYR A 366 -24.76 4.31 8.41
C TYR A 366 -24.05 3.29 9.32
N HIS A 367 -22.73 3.12 9.17
CA HIS A 367 -21.91 2.25 10.02
C HIS A 367 -21.25 2.99 11.19
N GLY A 368 -21.93 3.95 11.77
CA GLY A 368 -21.53 4.63 13.00
C GLY A 368 -20.16 5.33 12.92
N ARG A 369 -19.28 5.06 13.89
CA ARG A 369 -17.97 5.73 14.02
C ARG A 369 -17.07 5.57 12.79
N LEU A 370 -17.16 4.45 12.08
CA LEU A 370 -16.34 4.21 10.91
C LEU A 370 -16.67 5.20 9.79
N ASP A 371 -17.95 5.29 9.42
CA ASP A 371 -18.38 6.20 8.35
C ASP A 371 -18.13 7.66 8.74
N HIS A 372 -18.38 8.03 10.01
CA HIS A 372 -18.09 9.37 10.51
C HIS A 372 -16.59 9.72 10.35
N SER A 373 -15.69 8.80 10.66
CA SER A 373 -14.25 9.03 10.51
C SER A 373 -13.79 9.14 9.05
N LEU A 374 -14.55 8.58 8.11
CA LEU A 374 -14.22 8.57 6.68
C LEU A 374 -14.83 9.77 5.94
N VAL A 375 -16.09 10.06 6.19
CA VAL A 375 -16.88 11.02 5.40
C VAL A 375 -17.54 12.12 6.25
N GLY A 376 -17.19 12.21 7.54
CA GLY A 376 -17.66 13.27 8.43
C GLY A 376 -19.18 13.38 8.47
N PRO A 377 -19.73 14.61 8.48
CA PRO A 377 -21.18 14.85 8.57
C PRO A 377 -21.92 14.59 7.24
N TYR A 378 -21.23 14.34 6.14
CA TYR A 378 -21.83 14.28 4.80
C TYR A 378 -22.63 13.00 4.53
N TYR A 379 -22.47 11.97 5.35
CA TYR A 379 -23.34 10.81 5.34
C TYR A 379 -24.53 11.04 6.28
N ALA A 380 -25.50 11.84 5.82
CA ALA A 380 -26.73 12.06 6.58
C ALA A 380 -27.52 10.75 6.70
N GLU A 381 -28.06 10.48 7.91
CA GLU A 381 -29.04 9.42 8.09
C GLU A 381 -30.25 9.68 7.17
N PRO A 382 -30.77 8.65 6.48
CA PRO A 382 -32.04 8.80 5.77
C PRO A 382 -33.09 9.23 6.80
N LYS A 383 -33.74 10.37 6.58
CA LYS A 383 -34.92 10.74 7.38
C LYS A 383 -35.87 9.55 7.31
N MET A 384 -36.21 8.99 8.45
CA MET A 384 -37.19 7.91 8.58
C MET A 384 -38.57 8.43 8.12
N GLY A 385 -38.77 8.52 6.81
CA GLY A 385 -40.08 8.60 6.19
C GLY A 385 -40.66 7.18 6.13
N GLY A 386 -41.78 6.97 6.79
CA GLY A 386 -42.44 5.68 6.91
C GLY A 386 -42.72 5.01 5.56
N GLY A 387 -41.82 4.18 5.12
CA GLY A 387 -41.91 3.36 3.94
C GLY A 387 -41.01 2.14 4.11
N ASN A 388 -41.43 0.99 3.63
CA ASN A 388 -40.81 -0.32 3.71
C ASN A 388 -39.28 -0.26 3.78
N ALA A 389 -38.69 -0.79 4.87
CA ALA A 389 -37.25 -0.84 5.09
C ALA A 389 -36.55 -1.37 3.82
N VAL A 390 -35.89 -0.47 3.09
CA VAL A 390 -35.10 -0.83 1.91
C VAL A 390 -34.04 -1.81 2.39
N LYS A 391 -34.13 -3.04 1.89
CA LYS A 391 -33.21 -4.11 2.26
C LYS A 391 -31.79 -3.67 1.92
N SER A 392 -31.00 -3.39 2.96
CA SER A 392 -29.60 -2.98 2.86
C SER A 392 -28.84 -3.91 1.93
N SER A 393 -28.27 -3.39 0.83
CA SER A 393 -27.43 -4.18 -0.05
C SER A 393 -25.99 -4.15 0.47
N ARG A 394 -25.53 -5.29 0.98
CA ARG A 394 -24.13 -5.51 1.32
C ARG A 394 -23.25 -5.48 0.07
N TYR A 395 -22.01 -5.00 0.21
CA TYR A 395 -21.04 -5.08 -0.87
C TYR A 395 -19.68 -5.59 -0.38
N LEU A 396 -18.99 -6.30 -1.28
CA LEU A 396 -17.60 -6.70 -1.15
C LEU A 396 -16.72 -5.65 -1.82
N ALA A 397 -15.71 -5.14 -1.13
CA ALA A 397 -14.64 -4.39 -1.79
C ALA A 397 -13.47 -5.33 -2.11
N LEU A 398 -12.98 -5.24 -3.35
CA LEU A 398 -11.80 -5.95 -3.83
C LEU A 398 -10.72 -4.93 -4.17
N HIS A 399 -9.62 -4.91 -3.41
CA HIS A 399 -8.43 -4.17 -3.82
C HIS A 399 -7.57 -5.04 -4.73
N LEU A 400 -7.55 -4.68 -6.00
CA LEU A 400 -6.82 -5.39 -7.05
C LEU A 400 -5.51 -4.66 -7.33
N ARG A 401 -4.42 -5.04 -6.64
CA ARG A 401 -3.07 -4.47 -6.82
C ARG A 401 -2.37 -5.11 -8.01
N PHE A 402 -2.80 -4.72 -9.20
CA PHE A 402 -2.32 -5.26 -10.47
C PHE A 402 -2.13 -4.15 -11.52
N GLU A 403 -1.60 -3.02 -11.11
CA GLU A 403 -1.21 -1.91 -11.97
C GLU A 403 0.18 -2.16 -12.57
N ILE A 404 0.50 -1.48 -13.67
CA ILE A 404 1.75 -1.68 -14.42
C ILE A 404 3.01 -1.50 -13.54
N ASP A 405 2.99 -0.56 -12.61
CA ASP A 405 4.10 -0.32 -11.68
C ASP A 405 4.39 -1.54 -10.80
N MET A 406 3.34 -2.16 -10.23
CA MET A 406 3.48 -3.35 -9.40
C MET A 406 3.84 -4.58 -10.21
N VAL A 407 3.22 -4.75 -11.39
CA VAL A 407 3.49 -5.85 -12.31
C VAL A 407 4.97 -5.80 -12.76
N ALA A 408 5.44 -4.63 -13.20
CA ALA A 408 6.82 -4.42 -13.61
C ALA A 408 7.82 -4.63 -12.44
N HIS A 409 7.51 -4.06 -11.26
CA HIS A 409 8.37 -4.14 -10.10
C HIS A 409 8.49 -5.57 -9.55
N SER A 410 7.46 -6.39 -9.69
CA SER A 410 7.43 -7.77 -9.16
C SER A 410 8.41 -8.72 -9.81
N LEU A 411 8.90 -8.43 -11.03
CA LEU A 411 9.73 -9.32 -11.86
C LEU A 411 9.06 -10.66 -12.22
N CYS A 412 7.74 -10.76 -12.05
CA CYS A 412 6.95 -11.94 -12.38
C CYS A 412 6.49 -11.93 -13.83
N GLU A 413 6.09 -13.10 -14.34
CA GLU A 413 5.46 -13.29 -15.64
C GLU A 413 3.96 -13.59 -15.48
N TYR A 414 3.14 -13.08 -16.40
CA TYR A 414 1.69 -13.16 -16.31
C TYR A 414 1.03 -13.75 -17.57
N GLY A 415 1.83 -14.38 -18.44
CA GLY A 415 1.36 -15.15 -19.58
C GLY A 415 1.26 -14.37 -20.89
N GLY A 416 1.68 -13.12 -20.95
CA GLY A 416 1.71 -12.31 -22.18
C GLY A 416 2.88 -12.61 -23.11
N GLY A 417 3.80 -13.49 -22.69
CA GLY A 417 4.95 -13.91 -23.53
C GLY A 417 6.02 -12.83 -23.68
N GLN A 418 6.64 -12.81 -24.87
CA GLN A 418 7.76 -11.91 -25.16
C GLN A 418 7.33 -10.44 -25.17
N GLU A 419 6.17 -10.12 -25.73
CA GLU A 419 5.63 -8.75 -25.77
C GLU A 419 5.45 -8.16 -24.37
N GLU A 420 4.88 -8.95 -23.44
CA GLU A 420 4.74 -8.54 -22.04
C GLU A 420 6.11 -8.31 -21.37
N ALA A 421 7.06 -9.21 -21.62
CA ALA A 421 8.39 -9.10 -21.04
C ALA A 421 9.12 -7.84 -21.50
N GLU A 422 9.00 -7.49 -22.78
CA GLU A 422 9.59 -6.28 -23.40
C GLU A 422 8.91 -4.99 -22.89
N GLU A 423 7.57 -4.97 -22.83
CA GLU A 423 6.80 -3.83 -22.30
C GLU A 423 7.19 -3.55 -20.84
N LEU A 424 7.20 -4.58 -20.00
CA LEU A 424 7.55 -4.44 -18.59
C LEU A 424 9.02 -4.07 -18.39
N GLU A 425 9.93 -4.53 -19.25
CA GLU A 425 11.34 -4.13 -19.19
C GLU A 425 11.54 -2.67 -19.62
N ALA A 426 10.81 -2.21 -20.64
CA ALA A 426 10.82 -0.80 -21.04
C ALA A 426 10.31 0.10 -19.90
N TYR A 427 9.20 -0.30 -19.24
CA TYR A 427 8.68 0.41 -18.08
C TYR A 427 9.69 0.46 -16.91
N ARG A 428 10.38 -0.66 -16.62
CA ARG A 428 11.41 -0.74 -15.55
C ARG A 428 12.58 0.21 -15.83
N LYS A 429 13.03 0.29 -17.08
CA LYS A 429 14.16 1.18 -17.46
C LYS A 429 13.86 2.65 -17.11
N ILE A 430 12.61 3.07 -17.28
CA ILE A 430 12.18 4.44 -17.03
C ILE A 430 11.91 4.68 -15.54
N HIS A 431 11.10 3.82 -14.93
CA HIS A 431 10.55 4.07 -13.60
C HIS A 431 11.32 3.38 -12.46
N PHE A 432 12.09 2.32 -12.75
CA PHE A 432 12.84 1.53 -11.77
C PHE A 432 14.28 1.26 -12.20
N PRO A 433 15.11 2.31 -12.51
CA PRO A 433 16.47 2.12 -13.00
C PRO A 433 17.36 1.33 -12.05
N ALA A 434 17.19 1.52 -10.73
CA ALA A 434 17.92 0.74 -9.73
C ALA A 434 17.60 -0.77 -9.77
N LEU A 435 16.34 -1.15 -10.03
CA LEU A 435 15.93 -2.54 -10.20
C LEU A 435 16.52 -3.14 -11.49
N THR A 436 16.55 -2.36 -12.56
CA THR A 436 17.19 -2.77 -13.83
C THR A 436 18.68 -3.00 -13.65
N LEU A 437 19.36 -2.12 -12.92
CA LEU A 437 20.79 -2.31 -12.59
C LEU A 437 21.00 -3.55 -11.72
N LEU A 438 20.18 -3.76 -10.72
CA LEU A 438 20.24 -4.93 -9.84
C LEU A 438 20.06 -6.24 -10.62
N LYS A 439 19.11 -6.26 -11.58
CA LYS A 439 18.86 -7.42 -12.46
C LYS A 439 20.10 -7.77 -13.31
N LYS A 440 20.91 -6.76 -13.70
CA LYS A 440 22.15 -6.96 -14.45
C LYS A 440 23.32 -7.40 -13.57
N THR A 441 23.37 -6.96 -12.32
CA THR A 441 24.52 -7.13 -11.43
C THR A 441 24.40 -8.32 -10.47
N ARG A 442 23.18 -8.83 -10.24
CA ARG A 442 22.91 -9.96 -9.34
C ARG A 442 22.00 -11.00 -9.98
N LYS A 443 22.23 -12.27 -9.61
CA LYS A 443 21.33 -13.36 -9.98
C LYS A 443 20.06 -13.24 -9.12
N LEU A 444 18.96 -12.81 -9.73
CA LEU A 444 17.65 -12.74 -9.09
C LEU A 444 16.90 -14.07 -9.21
N PRO A 445 15.93 -14.34 -8.33
CA PRO A 445 15.06 -15.51 -8.45
C PRO A 445 14.31 -15.50 -9.79
N SER A 446 14.07 -16.67 -10.36
CA SER A 446 13.28 -16.79 -11.59
C SER A 446 11.80 -16.38 -11.33
N PRO A 447 11.05 -15.94 -12.36
CA PRO A 447 9.63 -15.64 -12.23
C PRO A 447 8.81 -16.82 -11.65
N ALA A 448 9.17 -18.06 -12.01
CA ALA A 448 8.54 -19.26 -11.46
C ALA A 448 8.84 -19.44 -9.97
N ALA A 449 10.07 -19.18 -9.52
CA ALA A 449 10.44 -19.21 -8.11
C ALA A 449 9.71 -18.10 -7.32
N LEU A 450 9.65 -16.87 -7.85
CA LEU A 450 8.89 -15.77 -7.24
C LEU A 450 7.41 -16.13 -7.06
N ARG A 451 6.81 -16.76 -8.07
CA ARG A 451 5.41 -17.18 -8.00
C ARG A 451 5.19 -18.29 -6.97
N SER A 452 6.04 -19.30 -6.94
CA SER A 452 5.94 -20.41 -5.98
C SER A 452 6.07 -19.95 -4.54
N GLU A 453 6.88 -18.92 -4.27
CA GLU A 453 7.02 -18.29 -2.96
C GLU A 453 5.87 -17.29 -2.63
N GLY A 454 4.93 -17.07 -3.56
CA GLY A 454 3.79 -16.16 -3.38
C GLY A 454 4.18 -14.69 -3.41
N LEU A 455 5.29 -14.35 -4.06
CA LEU A 455 5.77 -12.97 -4.17
C LEU A 455 5.10 -12.21 -5.31
N CYS A 456 4.56 -12.91 -6.30
CA CYS A 456 3.83 -12.29 -7.40
C CYS A 456 2.47 -11.73 -6.95
N PRO A 457 2.04 -10.58 -7.49
CA PRO A 457 0.64 -10.14 -7.40
C PRO A 457 -0.31 -11.22 -7.93
N LEU A 458 -1.50 -11.33 -7.34
CA LEU A 458 -2.56 -12.15 -7.93
C LEU A 458 -3.12 -11.44 -9.14
N THR A 459 -3.33 -12.19 -10.23
CA THR A 459 -3.96 -11.65 -11.43
C THR A 459 -5.47 -11.45 -11.21
N PRO A 460 -6.16 -10.65 -12.06
CA PRO A 460 -7.62 -10.53 -12.01
C PRO A 460 -8.33 -11.88 -12.10
N GLU A 461 -7.83 -12.80 -12.95
CA GLU A 461 -8.36 -14.15 -13.11
C GLU A 461 -8.19 -15.00 -11.83
N GLU A 462 -7.04 -14.91 -11.18
CA GLU A 462 -6.78 -15.58 -9.89
C GLU A 462 -7.66 -15.01 -8.77
N ALA A 463 -7.87 -13.69 -8.77
CA ALA A 463 -8.74 -13.03 -7.80
C ALA A 463 -10.20 -13.47 -7.94
N VAL A 464 -10.73 -13.52 -9.17
CA VAL A 464 -12.12 -13.96 -9.41
C VAL A 464 -12.32 -15.43 -9.06
N LEU A 465 -11.35 -16.30 -9.37
CA LEU A 465 -11.39 -17.72 -9.00
C LEU A 465 -11.35 -17.89 -7.47
N MET A 466 -10.57 -17.07 -6.77
CA MET A 466 -10.54 -17.07 -5.31
C MET A 466 -11.90 -16.68 -4.73
N LEU A 467 -12.51 -15.58 -5.21
CA LEU A 467 -13.81 -15.12 -4.71
C LEU A 467 -14.92 -16.14 -4.99
N SER A 468 -14.93 -16.76 -6.19
CA SER A 468 -15.87 -17.80 -6.55
C SER A 468 -15.74 -19.03 -5.65
N ALA A 469 -14.51 -19.48 -5.38
CA ALA A 469 -14.25 -20.61 -4.50
C ALA A 469 -14.60 -20.34 -3.03
N LEU A 470 -14.56 -19.08 -2.60
CA LEU A 470 -15.02 -18.69 -1.26
C LEU A 470 -16.55 -18.76 -1.15
N GLY A 471 -17.28 -18.71 -2.27
CA GLY A 471 -18.73 -18.83 -2.32
C GLY A 471 -19.49 -17.51 -2.51
N PHE A 472 -18.80 -16.43 -2.85
CA PHE A 472 -19.48 -15.24 -3.38
C PHE A 472 -20.19 -15.61 -4.69
N ASN A 473 -21.36 -15.06 -4.92
CA ASN A 473 -22.20 -15.44 -6.06
C ASN A 473 -22.36 -14.28 -7.06
N ARG A 474 -23.05 -14.55 -8.17
CA ARG A 474 -23.28 -13.57 -9.25
C ARG A 474 -24.07 -12.31 -8.81
N ARG A 475 -24.80 -12.38 -7.68
CA ARG A 475 -25.59 -11.26 -7.14
C ARG A 475 -24.75 -10.36 -6.24
N THR A 476 -23.58 -10.84 -5.79
CA THR A 476 -22.66 -10.05 -4.95
C THR A 476 -22.30 -8.76 -5.67
N ARG A 477 -22.56 -7.63 -5.02
CA ARG A 477 -22.02 -6.34 -5.47
C ARG A 477 -20.54 -6.30 -5.11
N VAL A 478 -19.68 -6.10 -6.11
CA VAL A 478 -18.22 -6.04 -5.93
C VAL A 478 -17.72 -4.66 -6.32
N PHE A 479 -17.21 -3.91 -5.36
CA PHE A 479 -16.50 -2.66 -5.60
C PHE A 479 -15.02 -2.97 -5.83
N VAL A 480 -14.51 -2.65 -7.02
CA VAL A 480 -13.09 -2.82 -7.34
C VAL A 480 -12.37 -1.50 -7.14
N ALA A 481 -11.42 -1.52 -6.21
CA ALA A 481 -10.49 -0.44 -5.95
C ALA A 481 -9.12 -0.74 -6.57
N GLY A 482 -8.52 0.25 -7.19
CA GLY A 482 -7.24 0.20 -7.88
C GLY A 482 -7.26 1.20 -9.04
N ALA A 483 -6.06 1.60 -9.47
CA ALA A 483 -5.89 2.42 -10.65
C ALA A 483 -5.98 1.56 -11.94
N ASN A 484 -5.40 2.02 -13.01
CA ASN A 484 -5.41 1.32 -14.30
C ASN A 484 -4.85 -0.10 -14.21
N ILE A 485 -5.73 -1.10 -14.22
CA ILE A 485 -5.36 -2.51 -14.15
C ILE A 485 -4.57 -2.90 -15.40
N TYR A 486 -3.40 -3.47 -15.21
CA TYR A 486 -2.53 -3.91 -16.30
C TYR A 486 -3.21 -4.95 -17.19
N GLY A 487 -3.14 -4.73 -18.51
CA GLY A 487 -3.87 -5.51 -19.51
C GLY A 487 -5.33 -5.09 -19.70
N GLY A 488 -5.81 -4.08 -18.94
CA GLY A 488 -7.07 -3.38 -19.17
C GLY A 488 -8.32 -4.26 -19.21
N PRO A 489 -9.29 -3.94 -20.07
CA PRO A 489 -10.58 -4.64 -20.16
C PRO A 489 -10.45 -6.14 -20.42
N SER A 490 -9.41 -6.59 -21.15
CA SER A 490 -9.21 -8.00 -21.47
C SER A 490 -8.97 -8.85 -20.23
N ARG A 491 -8.21 -8.34 -19.26
CA ARG A 491 -7.97 -9.03 -17.97
C ARG A 491 -9.15 -8.89 -17.00
N LEU A 492 -9.88 -7.78 -17.07
CA LEU A 492 -11.07 -7.58 -16.26
C LEU A 492 -12.29 -8.38 -16.75
N ALA A 493 -12.28 -8.87 -17.99
CA ALA A 493 -13.39 -9.61 -18.58
C ALA A 493 -13.81 -10.84 -17.74
N ALA A 494 -12.86 -11.56 -17.17
CA ALA A 494 -13.15 -12.70 -16.29
C ALA A 494 -13.91 -12.25 -15.03
N LEU A 495 -13.53 -11.12 -14.43
CA LEU A 495 -14.21 -10.54 -13.27
C LEU A 495 -15.63 -10.09 -13.62
N THR A 496 -15.81 -9.34 -14.70
CA THR A 496 -17.11 -8.81 -15.11
C THR A 496 -18.08 -9.91 -15.55
N SER A 497 -17.60 -10.98 -16.18
CA SER A 497 -18.43 -12.10 -16.61
C SER A 497 -18.96 -12.95 -15.43
N LEU A 498 -18.14 -13.18 -14.42
CA LEU A 498 -18.52 -13.97 -13.25
C LEU A 498 -19.25 -13.13 -12.19
N PHE A 499 -18.92 -11.86 -12.04
CA PHE A 499 -19.55 -10.90 -11.13
C PHE A 499 -20.13 -9.71 -11.90
N PRO A 500 -21.34 -9.84 -12.49
CA PRO A 500 -21.94 -8.79 -13.33
C PRO A 500 -22.26 -7.49 -12.54
N ASN A 501 -22.39 -7.57 -11.22
CA ASN A 501 -22.61 -6.41 -10.33
C ASN A 501 -21.30 -5.74 -9.89
N LEU A 502 -20.25 -5.86 -10.71
CA LEU A 502 -18.97 -5.20 -10.47
C LEU A 502 -19.08 -3.71 -10.80
N VAL A 503 -18.66 -2.89 -9.84
CA VAL A 503 -18.65 -1.43 -9.92
C VAL A 503 -17.29 -0.86 -9.52
N THR A 504 -16.94 0.29 -10.06
CA THR A 504 -15.78 1.10 -9.66
C THR A 504 -16.27 2.51 -9.29
N LYS A 505 -15.40 3.35 -8.76
CA LYS A 505 -15.74 4.75 -8.46
C LYS A 505 -16.18 5.51 -9.72
N GLU A 506 -15.53 5.23 -10.86
CA GLU A 506 -15.85 5.84 -12.16
C GLU A 506 -17.22 5.42 -12.72
N LYS A 507 -17.72 4.24 -12.33
CA LYS A 507 -19.08 3.79 -12.69
C LYS A 507 -20.15 4.32 -11.71
N LEU A 508 -19.77 4.60 -10.50
CA LEU A 508 -20.69 5.04 -9.45
C LEU A 508 -20.85 6.55 -9.37
N LEU A 509 -19.80 7.29 -9.69
CA LEU A 509 -19.82 8.74 -9.76
C LEU A 509 -20.03 9.18 -11.21
N SER A 510 -20.79 10.25 -11.43
CA SER A 510 -20.97 10.85 -12.75
C SER A 510 -19.66 11.54 -13.21
N ALA A 511 -19.58 11.85 -14.49
CA ALA A 511 -18.43 12.56 -15.05
C ALA A 511 -18.17 13.91 -14.33
N SER A 512 -19.23 14.67 -14.02
CA SER A 512 -19.12 15.94 -13.31
C SER A 512 -18.71 15.80 -11.84
N GLU A 513 -19.02 14.66 -11.19
CA GLU A 513 -18.64 14.40 -9.80
C GLU A 513 -17.20 13.92 -9.66
N ILE A 514 -16.67 13.24 -10.70
CA ILE A 514 -15.28 12.74 -10.68
C ILE A 514 -14.28 13.71 -11.30
N GLU A 515 -14.72 14.59 -12.18
CA GLU A 515 -13.89 15.57 -12.89
C GLU A 515 -12.99 16.38 -11.94
N PRO A 516 -13.47 16.92 -10.79
CA PRO A 516 -12.62 17.65 -9.85
C PRO A 516 -11.43 16.86 -9.29
N PHE A 517 -11.41 15.54 -9.47
CA PHE A 517 -10.38 14.61 -8.99
C PHE A 517 -9.54 14.04 -10.14
N ALA A 518 -9.92 14.26 -11.40
CA ALA A 518 -9.38 13.53 -12.56
C ALA A 518 -7.85 13.60 -12.68
N ASN A 519 -7.25 14.75 -12.33
CA ASN A 519 -5.81 14.99 -12.38
C ASN A 519 -5.09 14.75 -11.03
N PHE A 520 -5.79 14.25 -10.02
CA PHE A 520 -5.30 14.11 -8.64
C PHE A 520 -5.41 12.65 -8.19
N SER A 521 -4.42 11.85 -8.56
CA SER A 521 -4.44 10.41 -8.30
C SER A 521 -4.49 10.06 -6.81
N SER A 522 -3.91 10.89 -5.93
CA SER A 522 -3.98 10.71 -4.48
C SER A 522 -5.40 10.95 -3.94
N GLN A 523 -6.13 11.93 -4.48
CA GLN A 523 -7.52 12.18 -4.10
C GLN A 523 -8.44 11.06 -4.60
N LEU A 524 -8.22 10.55 -5.83
CA LEU A 524 -8.92 9.36 -6.34
C LEU A 524 -8.64 8.12 -5.50
N ALA A 525 -7.39 7.95 -5.02
CA ALA A 525 -7.03 6.86 -4.13
C ALA A 525 -7.64 7.00 -2.73
N ALA A 526 -7.93 8.23 -2.27
CA ALA A 526 -8.71 8.45 -1.05
C ALA A 526 -10.15 7.95 -1.18
N LEU A 527 -10.80 8.12 -2.34
CA LEU A 527 -12.12 7.54 -2.61
C LEU A 527 -12.10 6.01 -2.60
N ASP A 528 -11.05 5.40 -3.17
CA ASP A 528 -10.84 3.94 -3.08
C ASP A 528 -10.64 3.49 -1.63
N PHE A 529 -9.87 4.25 -0.85
CA PHE A 529 -9.68 3.97 0.57
C PHE A 529 -11.03 4.00 1.33
N ILE A 530 -11.86 5.01 1.11
CA ILE A 530 -13.20 5.15 1.71
C ILE A 530 -14.07 3.96 1.32
N GLY A 531 -14.19 3.65 0.01
CA GLY A 531 -15.00 2.54 -0.48
C GLY A 531 -14.56 1.17 0.04
N CYS A 532 -13.24 0.93 0.16
CA CYS A 532 -12.71 -0.30 0.72
C CYS A 532 -12.90 -0.42 2.23
N THR A 533 -12.73 0.69 2.94
CA THR A 533 -12.80 0.69 4.41
C THR A 533 -14.23 0.48 4.90
N ALA A 534 -15.20 1.12 4.27
CA ALA A 534 -16.61 1.06 4.63
C ALA A 534 -17.33 -0.21 4.13
N ALA A 535 -16.68 -1.10 3.37
CA ALA A 535 -17.30 -2.31 2.82
C ALA A 535 -17.72 -3.31 3.90
N ASP A 536 -18.78 -4.06 3.67
CA ASP A 536 -19.20 -5.14 4.58
C ASP A 536 -18.15 -6.25 4.64
N ALA A 537 -17.55 -6.62 3.50
CA ALA A 537 -16.38 -7.48 3.43
C ALA A 537 -15.30 -6.82 2.56
N PHE A 538 -14.04 -6.99 2.93
CA PHE A 538 -12.90 -6.48 2.19
C PHE A 538 -11.97 -7.61 1.77
N ALA A 539 -11.70 -7.73 0.48
CA ALA A 539 -10.74 -8.70 -0.07
C ALA A 539 -9.53 -7.96 -0.66
N MET A 540 -8.34 -8.43 -0.35
CA MET A 540 -7.10 -7.93 -0.91
C MET A 540 -6.41 -8.99 -1.76
N THR A 541 -5.78 -8.57 -2.86
CA THR A 541 -4.96 -9.45 -3.70
C THR A 541 -3.49 -9.44 -3.27
N ASP A 542 -3.05 -8.36 -2.63
CA ASP A 542 -1.70 -8.24 -2.08
C ASP A 542 -1.71 -7.71 -0.65
N SER A 543 -1.22 -8.54 0.26
CA SER A 543 -1.09 -8.17 1.68
C SER A 543 0.08 -7.21 1.95
N GLY A 544 1.00 -7.04 1.00
CA GLY A 544 2.10 -6.06 1.05
C GLY A 544 1.67 -4.66 0.65
N SER A 545 0.51 -4.49 0.03
CA SER A 545 -0.02 -3.18 -0.33
C SER A 545 -0.28 -2.31 0.90
N GLN A 546 0.21 -1.05 0.85
CA GLN A 546 -0.03 -0.07 1.91
C GLN A 546 -1.52 0.24 2.06
N LEU A 547 -2.25 0.39 0.94
CA LEU A 547 -3.70 0.57 0.98
C LEU A 547 -4.36 -0.58 1.73
N SER A 548 -4.05 -1.83 1.37
CA SER A 548 -4.59 -3.02 2.05
C SER A 548 -4.29 -3.04 3.54
N SER A 549 -3.11 -2.58 3.93
CA SER A 549 -2.69 -2.51 5.33
C SER A 549 -3.49 -1.46 6.11
N LEU A 550 -3.59 -0.25 5.59
CA LEU A 550 -4.33 0.85 6.22
C LEU A 550 -5.83 0.57 6.30
N VAL A 551 -6.44 0.11 5.20
CA VAL A 551 -7.86 -0.31 5.16
C VAL A 551 -8.13 -1.38 6.22
N SER A 552 -7.27 -2.42 6.29
CA SER A 552 -7.43 -3.47 7.30
C SER A 552 -7.35 -2.94 8.72
N GLY A 553 -6.41 -2.02 8.98
CA GLY A 553 -6.27 -1.40 10.30
C GLY A 553 -7.48 -0.55 10.69
N TYR A 554 -7.98 0.29 9.78
CA TYR A 554 -9.19 1.10 10.00
C TYR A 554 -10.41 0.23 10.30
N ARG A 555 -10.61 -0.84 9.53
CA ARG A 555 -11.71 -1.80 9.72
C ARG A 555 -11.62 -2.50 11.08
N VAL A 556 -10.43 -2.84 11.53
CA VAL A 556 -10.20 -3.42 12.87
C VAL A 556 -10.43 -2.37 13.95
N TYR A 557 -9.95 -1.14 13.76
CA TYR A 557 -10.01 -0.08 14.75
C TYR A 557 -11.44 0.41 15.02
N TYR A 558 -12.20 0.69 13.96
CA TYR A 558 -13.54 1.27 14.04
C TYR A 558 -14.68 0.27 13.84
N GLY A 559 -14.42 -0.90 13.26
CA GLY A 559 -15.46 -1.84 12.83
C GLY A 559 -16.09 -2.70 13.93
N GLY A 560 -15.66 -2.57 15.19
CA GLY A 560 -16.26 -3.28 16.33
C GLY A 560 -16.24 -4.80 16.21
N GLY A 561 -15.30 -5.38 15.46
CA GLY A 561 -15.16 -6.82 15.25
C GLY A 561 -16.16 -7.45 14.28
N ARG A 562 -16.85 -6.64 13.48
CA ARG A 562 -17.94 -7.12 12.59
C ARG A 562 -17.62 -7.04 11.10
N MET A 563 -16.41 -6.62 10.73
CA MET A 563 -16.05 -6.31 9.35
C MET A 563 -14.94 -7.23 8.82
N PRO A 564 -15.28 -8.38 8.22
CA PRO A 564 -14.31 -9.39 7.80
C PRO A 564 -13.36 -8.84 6.72
N THR A 565 -12.09 -9.24 6.83
CA THR A 565 -11.05 -8.95 5.84
C THR A 565 -10.48 -10.25 5.30
N ILE A 566 -10.64 -10.47 4.00
CA ILE A 566 -10.17 -11.66 3.28
C ILE A 566 -8.72 -11.44 2.87
N ARG A 567 -7.81 -12.22 3.48
CA ARG A 567 -6.36 -12.14 3.26
C ARG A 567 -5.84 -13.44 2.68
N PRO A 568 -5.54 -13.50 1.37
CA PRO A 568 -5.04 -14.72 0.78
C PRO A 568 -3.61 -15.03 1.23
N ASN A 569 -3.32 -16.28 1.50
CA ASN A 569 -1.96 -16.78 1.57
C ASN A 569 -1.47 -17.05 0.14
N LYS A 570 -0.77 -16.09 -0.47
CA LYS A 570 -0.35 -16.15 -1.87
C LYS A 570 0.53 -17.37 -2.19
N ARG A 571 1.41 -17.80 -1.27
CA ARG A 571 2.24 -19.01 -1.45
C ARG A 571 1.38 -20.28 -1.56
N ARG A 572 0.36 -20.41 -0.70
CA ARG A 572 -0.57 -21.55 -0.80
C ARG A 572 -1.43 -21.48 -2.05
N LEU A 573 -1.92 -20.29 -2.40
CA LEU A 573 -2.71 -20.10 -3.60
C LEU A 573 -1.89 -20.40 -4.87
N ALA A 574 -0.65 -19.96 -4.95
CA ALA A 574 0.24 -20.28 -6.08
C ALA A 574 0.34 -21.79 -6.31
N GLY A 575 0.53 -22.58 -5.24
CA GLY A 575 0.56 -24.05 -5.34
C GLY A 575 -0.77 -24.69 -5.77
N ILE A 576 -1.90 -24.01 -5.51
CA ILE A 576 -3.22 -24.45 -5.98
C ILE A 576 -3.42 -24.06 -7.45
N PHE A 577 -3.08 -22.82 -7.82
CA PHE A 577 -3.21 -22.31 -9.19
C PHE A 577 -2.28 -23.02 -10.19
N MET A 578 -1.11 -23.49 -9.77
CA MET A 578 -0.24 -24.32 -10.64
C MET A 578 -0.89 -25.65 -11.06
N LYS A 579 -1.89 -26.12 -10.33
CA LYS A 579 -2.64 -27.36 -10.63
C LYS A 579 -3.94 -27.11 -11.40
N ASN A 580 -4.14 -25.93 -11.96
CA ASN A 580 -5.38 -25.49 -12.60
C ASN A 580 -5.89 -26.39 -13.74
N SER A 581 -4.98 -27.06 -14.45
CA SER A 581 -5.33 -27.94 -15.58
C SER A 581 -5.96 -29.28 -15.14
N THR A 582 -5.65 -29.76 -13.94
CA THR A 582 -6.00 -31.10 -13.47
C THR A 582 -6.95 -31.11 -12.27
N ILE A 583 -6.96 -30.05 -11.46
CA ILE A 583 -7.73 -30.01 -10.22
C ILE A 583 -9.24 -29.95 -10.50
N GLU A 584 -10.04 -30.73 -9.76
CA GLU A 584 -11.49 -30.62 -9.76
C GLU A 584 -11.99 -29.40 -8.99
N TRP A 585 -13.15 -28.83 -9.38
CA TRP A 585 -13.68 -27.63 -8.76
C TRP A 585 -13.92 -27.76 -7.25
N LYS A 586 -14.54 -28.85 -6.79
CA LYS A 586 -14.79 -29.08 -5.35
C LYS A 586 -13.50 -29.12 -4.53
N VAL A 587 -12.47 -29.77 -5.07
CA VAL A 587 -11.13 -29.84 -4.42
C VAL A 587 -10.45 -28.47 -4.44
N PHE A 588 -10.55 -27.74 -5.54
CA PHE A 588 -10.05 -26.37 -5.68
C PHE A 588 -10.70 -25.46 -4.62
N GLU A 589 -12.03 -25.47 -4.55
CA GLU A 589 -12.82 -24.70 -3.60
C GLU A 589 -12.40 -24.97 -2.15
N GLN A 590 -12.30 -26.23 -1.75
CA GLN A 590 -11.87 -26.62 -0.40
C GLN A 590 -10.45 -26.13 -0.08
N ARG A 591 -9.52 -26.27 -1.03
CA ARG A 591 -8.13 -25.83 -0.85
C ARG A 591 -8.02 -24.32 -0.77
N VAL A 592 -8.74 -23.57 -1.61
CA VAL A 592 -8.78 -22.10 -1.58
C VAL A 592 -9.38 -21.62 -0.26
N ARG A 593 -10.51 -22.17 0.16
CA ARG A 593 -11.12 -21.84 1.46
C ARG A 593 -10.14 -22.08 2.62
N LYS A 594 -9.39 -23.19 2.60
CA LYS A 594 -8.36 -23.49 3.61
C LYS A 594 -7.17 -22.51 3.52
N ALA A 595 -6.79 -22.07 2.33
CA ALA A 595 -5.68 -21.12 2.11
C ALA A 595 -6.03 -19.69 2.53
N VAL A 596 -7.32 -19.31 2.45
CA VAL A 596 -7.81 -17.95 2.72
C VAL A 596 -8.46 -17.82 4.09
N ARG A 597 -8.96 -18.94 4.66
CA ARG A 597 -9.69 -18.93 5.93
C ARG A 597 -8.82 -18.37 7.04
N GLN A 598 -9.31 -17.32 7.67
CA GLN A 598 -8.66 -16.73 8.82
C GLN A 598 -8.79 -17.67 10.03
N THR A 599 -7.79 -17.65 10.89
CA THR A 599 -7.84 -18.38 12.16
C THR A 599 -8.95 -17.82 13.04
N LYS A 600 -9.63 -18.71 13.79
CA LYS A 600 -10.69 -18.34 14.73
C LYS A 600 -10.21 -17.53 15.95
N HIS A 601 -8.99 -17.06 15.99
CA HIS A 601 -8.44 -16.32 17.12
C HIS A 601 -8.23 -14.85 16.74
N VAL A 602 -8.73 -13.97 17.59
CA VAL A 602 -8.41 -12.55 17.55
C VAL A 602 -7.05 -12.38 18.19
N PHE A 603 -6.08 -11.96 17.41
CA PHE A 603 -4.72 -11.77 17.88
C PHE A 603 -4.50 -10.33 18.27
N GLU A 604 -3.82 -10.15 19.41
CA GLU A 604 -3.06 -8.95 19.68
C GLU A 604 -2.00 -8.71 18.58
N ARG A 605 -1.55 -7.48 18.40
CA ARG A 605 -0.51 -7.16 17.42
C ARG A 605 0.73 -8.03 17.66
N PRO A 606 1.15 -8.84 16.70
CA PRO A 606 2.39 -9.60 16.85
C PRO A 606 3.60 -8.66 16.95
N LYS A 607 4.62 -9.04 17.74
CA LYS A 607 5.83 -8.28 17.94
C LYS A 607 6.49 -7.91 16.61
N GLY A 608 6.86 -6.66 16.41
CA GLY A 608 7.46 -6.17 15.17
C GLY A 608 6.49 -6.03 13.98
N ARG A 609 5.18 -6.21 14.18
CA ARG A 609 4.18 -5.97 13.13
C ARG A 609 3.62 -4.55 13.20
N SER A 610 3.36 -3.99 12.03
CA SER A 610 2.87 -2.63 11.87
C SER A 610 1.51 -2.42 12.56
N MET A 611 1.40 -1.35 13.37
CA MET A 611 0.14 -0.94 14.00
C MET A 611 -0.90 -0.46 12.96
N TYR A 612 -0.46 0.03 11.84
CA TYR A 612 -1.36 0.47 10.76
C TYR A 612 -2.22 -0.66 10.23
N ARG A 613 -1.75 -1.90 10.32
CA ARG A 613 -2.47 -3.09 9.90
C ARG A 613 -3.04 -3.88 11.07
N PHE A 614 -2.38 -3.85 12.23
CA PHE A 614 -2.73 -4.62 13.41
C PHE A 614 -2.89 -3.70 14.63
N PRO A 615 -3.96 -2.88 14.68
CA PRO A 615 -4.13 -1.91 15.76
C PRO A 615 -4.58 -2.52 17.09
N ARG A 616 -4.90 -3.81 17.17
CA ARG A 616 -5.22 -4.48 18.44
C ARG A 616 -3.95 -4.62 19.29
N CYS A 617 -3.54 -3.53 19.90
CA CYS A 617 -2.46 -3.42 20.86
C CYS A 617 -2.83 -2.33 21.87
N LYS A 618 -2.30 -2.44 23.09
CA LYS A 618 -2.68 -1.57 24.21
C LYS A 618 -2.43 -0.08 23.95
N GLU A 619 -1.54 0.23 23.02
CA GLU A 619 -1.27 1.60 22.60
C GLU A 619 -2.40 2.20 21.74
N CYS A 620 -3.08 1.37 20.95
CA CYS A 620 -4.11 1.82 20.01
C CYS A 620 -5.53 1.47 20.48
N MET A 621 -5.72 0.27 21.04
CA MET A 621 -7.02 -0.26 21.41
C MET A 621 -6.98 -0.88 22.81
N CYS A 622 -8.02 -0.64 23.60
CA CYS A 622 -8.20 -1.18 24.93
C CYS A 622 -9.17 -2.36 24.91
N VAL A 623 -8.96 -3.30 25.81
CA VAL A 623 -9.85 -4.45 26.02
C VAL A 623 -10.80 -4.11 27.16
N ALA A 624 -12.11 -4.31 26.97
CA ALA A 624 -13.08 -4.17 28.04
C ALA A 624 -12.77 -5.13 29.20
N GLU A 625 -12.90 -4.67 30.44
CA GLU A 625 -12.50 -5.42 31.65
C GLU A 625 -13.19 -6.78 31.77
N GLU A 626 -14.46 -6.90 31.41
CA GLU A 626 -15.23 -8.16 31.40
C GLU A 626 -14.62 -9.20 30.43
N ALA A 627 -14.08 -8.76 29.30
CA ALA A 627 -13.45 -9.66 28.34
C ALA A 627 -12.03 -10.08 28.77
N ALA A 628 -11.34 -9.24 29.53
CA ALA A 628 -10.05 -9.58 30.13
C ALA A 628 -10.20 -10.70 31.18
N ALA A 629 -11.25 -10.66 32.00
CA ALA A 629 -11.56 -11.71 32.97
C ALA A 629 -11.89 -13.06 32.29
N ALA A 630 -12.68 -13.04 31.20
CA ALA A 630 -13.01 -14.23 30.43
C ALA A 630 -11.79 -14.88 29.75
N ASP A 631 -10.82 -14.08 29.28
CA ASP A 631 -9.60 -14.58 28.64
C ASP A 631 -8.62 -15.18 29.67
N VAL A 632 -8.57 -14.64 30.89
CA VAL A 632 -7.81 -15.21 32.01
C VAL A 632 -8.38 -16.59 32.42
N VAL A 633 -9.71 -16.73 32.50
CA VAL A 633 -10.39 -18.00 32.84
C VAL A 633 -10.13 -19.04 31.74
N THR A 634 -10.14 -18.65 30.47
CA THR A 634 -9.87 -19.59 29.36
C THR A 634 -8.39 -20.00 29.31
N LYS A 635 -7.45 -19.10 29.59
CA LYS A 635 -6.01 -19.42 29.68
C LYS A 635 -5.71 -20.35 30.87
N THR A 636 -6.38 -20.14 31.98
CA THR A 636 -6.23 -20.99 33.19
C THR A 636 -6.79 -22.39 32.98
N LYS A 637 -7.95 -22.52 32.31
CA LYS A 637 -8.51 -23.83 31.93
C LYS A 637 -7.65 -24.61 30.93
N ARG A 638 -6.92 -23.90 30.07
CA ARG A 638 -6.00 -24.51 29.09
C ARG A 638 -4.70 -24.98 29.74
N LYS A 639 -4.18 -24.23 30.74
CA LYS A 639 -3.00 -24.65 31.53
C LYS A 639 -3.30 -25.89 32.44
N ARG A 640 -4.54 -26.11 32.83
CA ARG A 640 -4.93 -27.29 33.63
C ARG A 640 -5.22 -28.55 32.78
N ARG A 641 -5.21 -28.44 31.43
CA ARG A 641 -5.41 -29.58 30.51
C ARG A 641 -4.12 -30.02 29.79
N HIS A 642 -3.00 -29.41 30.12
CA HIS A 642 -1.64 -29.82 29.77
C HIS A 642 -0.88 -30.09 31.09
#